data_8fe30b221bbb0cdd84008cc68a27cc94
#
_entry.id   8fe30b221bbb0cdd84008cc68a27cc94
#
_cell.length_a   1.000
_cell.length_b   1.000
_cell.length_c   1.000
_cell.angle_alpha   90.00
_cell.angle_beta   90.00
_cell.angle_gamma   90.00
#
_symmetry.space_group_name_H-M   'P 1'
#
loop_
_entity.id
_entity.type
_entity.pdbx_description
1 polymer ?
#
loop_
_entity_poly.entity_id
_entity_poly.type
_entity_poly.pdbx_seq_one_letter_code
_entity_poly.pdbx_strand_id
1 'polypeptide(L)'
;MPIIPIYHRLDSTALSSYPATLVRMLASKCQNAFKHQSLGEEKLFAAEVSKEPDSSQSSAKSIMDIVQNSIALGNNILGAFSGNTLRNLKEIEEDLNSIQKFAQLWSVLGASRYPVILLIDDISYLNPTEVSLFSLFASIPSNVKVVLSFSASSTAYLPFIQNGYVHFQLNGFSQVDAKEFSKQYLSAYSKTLSAQQEDILGSWVLAKQPRCLSVLLNELVSFGQYDALYEYMSGYCRLNEVEQFYDSVLRRLSADYGFEEIGRTLLMLSLTLEGFTEDEVKSMAGINQMLWSQLKVEMSSWLTNKGGRYCICDTQMVEAIKRCFAQGDMCIDKCRHKIITSLLDNEDILSHQLTFADYSYRMKQFCYHDSYRYKVEITYQGYKMQERNFLRKWICDVELFEILYRTNYSLLEDCWKALMSDDSSFMPDVYAESDFGQVDSFLIPVIANDIATFLSRSFHLTKVANVVSEKCMEGAAIPPIARSVLKMNEGCRYARDEEYEMACDCFLKALMMQENIVPIPVPQITDTCRNLGMACYYNGQYNEAVTYLNRALGYHAASTDENNMAEIIELYELLAYCDYYKKNEESAAEQFRKVAKMHESLNGRLSSGVAKCMRMQGRCLYCVKQYDEAWNLMNRALDIAMQIDNRKQIVACHKQLYYLCIEFKRIMNERNDEQAATLFFHESLLHEVFFSEKPRLAELTIRYEALRCDIMQQYYMNKDYDNVIRIATSLDIHDDGDPDSSCLVYYYKALAYTKKKDYPMAKAAFFKEFELRKKHQGWENEDTIVACQNLGVLHKYCYERKDALACFREAYGHEVKRNGEDSELARTLLQYISFVK
;
A
#
# COMPACT_ATOMS: atom_id res chain seq x y z
N MET A 1 32.18 -7.76 10.69
CA MET A 1 31.87 -7.34 9.30
C MET A 1 31.21 -5.97 9.37
N PRO A 2 31.58 -5.02 8.53
CA PRO A 2 30.88 -3.74 8.48
C PRO A 2 29.43 -3.95 8.06
N ILE A 3 28.51 -3.28 8.73
CA ILE A 3 27.07 -3.30 8.42
C ILE A 3 26.76 -2.01 7.68
N ILE A 4 25.96 -2.07 6.62
CA ILE A 4 25.54 -0.89 5.84
C ILE A 4 24.15 -0.46 6.31
N PRO A 5 24.02 0.60 7.13
CA PRO A 5 22.71 1.12 7.51
C PRO A 5 22.18 2.07 6.43
N ILE A 6 20.93 1.89 6.03
CA ILE A 6 20.22 2.75 5.09
C ILE A 6 18.95 3.22 5.77
N TYR A 7 18.84 4.53 5.97
CA TYR A 7 17.67 5.13 6.60
C TYR A 7 16.85 5.92 5.59
N HIS A 8 15.55 5.70 5.58
CA HIS A 8 14.59 6.48 4.80
C HIS A 8 13.33 6.75 5.63
N ARG A 9 12.93 8.00 5.69
CA ARG A 9 11.66 8.42 6.28
C ARG A 9 10.67 8.74 5.16
N LEU A 10 9.50 8.15 5.23
CA LEU A 10 8.36 8.54 4.42
C LEU A 10 7.73 9.80 5.04
N ASP A 11 7.27 10.69 4.22
CA ASP A 11 6.53 11.87 4.64
C ASP A 11 5.21 11.95 3.87
N SER A 12 4.38 12.91 4.23
CA SER A 12 3.07 13.11 3.59
C SER A 12 3.15 13.69 2.16
N THR A 13 4.35 13.80 1.59
CA THR A 13 4.48 14.23 0.20
C THR A 13 4.08 13.11 -0.76
N ALA A 14 3.40 13.45 -1.83
CA ALA A 14 2.86 12.47 -2.78
C ALA A 14 3.91 11.53 -3.38
N LEU A 15 5.16 11.99 -3.48
CA LEU A 15 6.27 11.20 -4.02
C LEU A 15 6.63 10.00 -3.15
N SER A 16 6.59 10.17 -1.82
CA SER A 16 6.93 9.09 -0.89
C SER A 16 5.82 8.05 -0.73
N SER A 17 4.58 8.38 -1.11
CA SER A 17 3.43 7.50 -0.94
C SER A 17 3.31 6.41 -2.02
N TYR A 18 4.05 6.50 -3.12
CA TYR A 18 4.02 5.49 -4.18
C TYR A 18 5.14 4.47 -4.03
N PRO A 19 4.83 3.15 -4.01
CA PRO A 19 5.83 2.10 -3.86
C PRO A 19 6.96 2.15 -4.89
N ALA A 20 6.64 2.48 -6.15
CA ALA A 20 7.65 2.60 -7.22
C ALA A 20 8.65 3.74 -6.97
N THR A 21 8.20 4.84 -6.38
CA THR A 21 9.06 5.96 -6.00
C THR A 21 9.93 5.61 -4.80
N LEU A 22 9.34 4.94 -3.80
CA LEU A 22 10.09 4.44 -2.65
C LEU A 22 11.27 3.55 -3.10
N VAL A 23 11.05 2.61 -4.03
CA VAL A 23 12.15 1.76 -4.56
C VAL A 23 13.27 2.59 -5.16
N ARG A 24 12.95 3.61 -5.98
CA ARG A 24 13.97 4.48 -6.60
C ARG A 24 14.74 5.27 -5.55
N MET A 25 14.06 5.81 -4.55
CA MET A 25 14.69 6.56 -3.46
C MET A 25 15.58 5.65 -2.60
N LEU A 26 15.13 4.42 -2.32
CA LEU A 26 15.94 3.43 -1.61
C LEU A 26 17.16 3.02 -2.44
N ALA A 27 16.99 2.74 -3.73
CA ALA A 27 18.10 2.40 -4.62
C ALA A 27 19.16 3.51 -4.67
N SER A 28 18.76 4.78 -4.79
CA SER A 28 19.66 5.94 -4.75
C SER A 28 20.42 6.05 -3.42
N LYS A 29 19.71 5.87 -2.28
CA LYS A 29 20.35 5.88 -0.95
C LYS A 29 21.32 4.70 -0.77
N CYS A 30 20.97 3.52 -1.25
CA CYS A 30 21.85 2.37 -1.25
C CYS A 30 23.12 2.68 -2.05
N GLN A 31 23.00 3.21 -3.25
CA GLN A 31 24.12 3.59 -4.08
C GLN A 31 25.06 4.58 -3.38
N ASN A 32 24.52 5.61 -2.75
CA ASN A 32 25.30 6.58 -2.00
C ASN A 32 25.98 5.96 -0.78
N ALA A 33 25.29 5.10 -0.02
CA ALA A 33 25.88 4.42 1.12
C ALA A 33 27.06 3.52 0.74
N PHE A 34 26.95 2.81 -0.40
CA PHE A 34 28.06 2.00 -0.92
C PHE A 34 29.22 2.86 -1.41
N LYS A 35 28.99 4.01 -2.05
CA LYS A 35 30.04 4.97 -2.45
C LYS A 35 30.83 5.48 -1.27
N HIS A 36 30.18 5.92 -0.21
CA HIS A 36 30.82 6.47 0.97
C HIS A 36 31.69 5.44 1.72
N GLN A 37 31.38 4.15 1.61
CA GLN A 37 32.15 3.10 2.25
C GLN A 37 33.30 2.56 1.39
N SER A 38 33.52 3.08 0.18
CA SER A 38 34.58 2.65 -0.76
C SER A 38 34.58 1.14 -1.03
N LEU A 39 33.38 0.53 -1.04
CA LEU A 39 33.22 -0.93 -1.07
C LEU A 39 33.33 -1.56 -2.46
N GLY A 40 33.53 -0.77 -3.51
CA GLY A 40 33.71 -1.28 -4.88
C GLY A 40 32.44 -1.89 -5.51
N GLU A 41 31.31 -1.89 -4.82
CA GLU A 41 30.02 -2.45 -5.28
C GLU A 41 29.20 -1.44 -6.11
N GLU A 42 29.77 -0.27 -6.37
CA GLU A 42 29.17 0.82 -7.17
C GLU A 42 28.71 0.36 -8.56
N LYS A 43 29.45 -0.59 -9.16
CA LYS A 43 29.14 -1.12 -10.48
C LYS A 43 27.93 -2.06 -10.49
N LEU A 44 27.62 -2.75 -9.40
CA LEU A 44 26.45 -3.63 -9.28
C LEU A 44 25.15 -2.85 -9.30
N PHE A 45 25.05 -1.76 -8.52
CA PHE A 45 23.88 -0.91 -8.51
C PHE A 45 23.70 -0.09 -9.79
N ALA A 46 24.82 0.36 -10.40
CA ALA A 46 24.76 1.10 -11.66
C ALA A 46 24.30 0.22 -12.84
N ALA A 47 24.63 -1.07 -12.85
CA ALA A 47 24.32 -1.95 -13.97
C ALA A 47 22.86 -2.45 -14.00
N GLU A 48 22.21 -2.58 -12.84
CA GLU A 48 20.83 -3.13 -12.76
C GLU A 48 19.74 -2.06 -12.55
N VAL A 49 20.06 -0.95 -11.87
CA VAL A 49 19.14 0.19 -11.71
C VAL A 49 19.18 1.14 -12.89
N SER A 50 20.28 1.16 -13.62
CA SER A 50 20.48 1.84 -14.90
C SER A 50 20.89 0.85 -15.98
N LYS A 51 19.97 0.06 -16.52
CA LYS A 51 20.14 -0.39 -17.91
C LYS A 51 19.95 0.81 -18.80
N GLU A 52 20.95 1.68 -18.83
CA GLU A 52 21.07 2.67 -19.89
C GLU A 52 21.57 1.98 -21.16
N PRO A 53 20.97 2.28 -22.31
CA PRO A 53 21.65 2.00 -23.56
C PRO A 53 22.96 2.81 -23.58
N ASP A 54 24.05 2.14 -23.93
CA ASP A 54 25.41 2.70 -24.08
C ASP A 54 25.39 4.11 -24.71
N SER A 55 26.00 5.07 -24.03
CA SER A 55 26.07 6.48 -24.41
C SER A 55 26.87 6.79 -25.67
N SER A 56 27.19 5.79 -26.50
CA SER A 56 27.98 5.92 -27.73
C SER A 56 27.20 5.89 -29.05
N GLN A 57 25.87 5.75 -29.01
CA GLN A 57 25.04 5.84 -30.22
C GLN A 57 24.11 7.04 -30.19
N SER A 58 24.41 8.02 -31.00
CA SER A 58 23.66 9.21 -31.45
C SER A 58 22.56 9.71 -30.50
N SER A 59 22.74 10.92 -29.99
CA SER A 59 21.80 11.66 -29.13
C SER A 59 20.33 11.60 -29.60
N ALA A 60 20.05 11.48 -30.88
CA ALA A 60 18.70 11.36 -31.43
C ALA A 60 18.00 10.04 -31.09
N LYS A 61 18.72 8.92 -31.00
CA LYS A 61 18.16 7.60 -30.64
C LYS A 61 17.86 7.53 -29.16
N SER A 62 18.73 8.07 -28.33
CA SER A 62 18.54 8.16 -26.87
C SER A 62 17.35 9.06 -26.51
N ILE A 63 17.16 10.18 -27.23
CA ILE A 63 16.01 11.08 -27.08
C ILE A 63 14.70 10.37 -27.42
N MET A 64 14.71 9.61 -28.53
CA MET A 64 13.55 8.84 -28.97
C MET A 64 13.16 7.76 -27.97
N ASP A 65 14.13 7.05 -27.42
CA ASP A 65 13.92 6.01 -26.41
C ASP A 65 13.39 6.59 -25.09
N ILE A 66 13.84 7.78 -24.68
CA ILE A 66 13.32 8.46 -23.48
C ILE A 66 11.89 8.96 -23.71
N VAL A 67 11.60 9.55 -24.87
CA VAL A 67 10.24 9.98 -25.22
C VAL A 67 9.31 8.77 -25.31
N GLN A 68 9.74 7.68 -25.96
CA GLN A 68 8.99 6.44 -26.05
C GLN A 68 8.76 5.81 -24.69
N ASN A 69 9.78 5.72 -23.84
CA ASN A 69 9.67 5.15 -22.49
C ASN A 69 8.85 6.04 -21.54
N SER A 70 8.93 7.35 -21.66
CA SER A 70 8.11 8.27 -20.85
C SER A 70 6.64 8.25 -21.28
N ILE A 71 6.38 8.11 -22.58
CA ILE A 71 5.04 7.93 -23.12
C ILE A 71 4.54 6.51 -22.83
N ALA A 72 5.39 5.49 -22.90
CA ALA A 72 5.07 4.09 -22.56
C ALA A 72 4.83 3.86 -21.05
N LEU A 73 5.49 4.62 -20.16
CA LEU A 73 5.20 4.61 -18.71
C LEU A 73 3.79 5.12 -18.37
N GLY A 74 3.18 5.93 -19.24
CA GLY A 74 1.77 6.27 -19.18
C GLY A 74 0.81 5.18 -19.68
N ASN A 75 1.33 4.15 -20.35
CA ASN A 75 0.55 3.19 -21.16
C ASN A 75 0.24 1.85 -20.49
N ASN A 76 0.87 1.51 -19.38
CA ASN A 76 0.51 0.30 -18.62
C ASN A 76 -0.86 0.43 -17.92
N ILE A 77 -1.79 1.14 -18.54
CA ILE A 77 -3.05 1.59 -17.92
C ILE A 77 -4.24 0.68 -18.32
N LEU A 78 -4.05 -0.19 -19.31
CA LEU A 78 -5.17 -0.90 -19.93
C LEU A 78 -5.40 -2.34 -19.48
N GLY A 79 -4.58 -2.87 -18.59
CA GLY A 79 -4.73 -4.22 -18.05
C GLY A 79 -6.03 -4.52 -17.33
N ALA A 80 -7.07 -3.68 -17.48
CA ALA A 80 -8.16 -3.83 -16.55
C ALA A 80 -9.49 -3.27 -16.96
N PHE A 81 -10.10 -3.93 -17.86
CA PHE A 81 -11.46 -3.57 -18.28
C PHE A 81 -12.51 -4.54 -17.74
N SER A 82 -13.16 -4.24 -16.64
CA SER A 82 -14.51 -4.71 -16.34
C SER A 82 -15.12 -3.86 -15.24
N GLY A 83 -16.06 -3.00 -15.56
CA GLY A 83 -16.90 -2.23 -14.65
C GLY A 83 -16.15 -1.69 -13.42
N ASN A 84 -16.54 -2.04 -12.21
CA ASN A 84 -15.83 -1.68 -10.97
C ASN A 84 -14.38 -2.20 -10.85
N THR A 85 -13.95 -3.10 -11.74
CA THR A 85 -12.59 -3.67 -11.74
C THR A 85 -11.56 -2.78 -12.42
N LEU A 86 -11.96 -1.82 -13.27
CA LEU A 86 -11.05 -0.90 -13.96
C LEU A 86 -10.18 -0.06 -13.01
N ARG A 87 -10.77 0.49 -11.96
CA ARG A 87 -10.02 1.20 -10.91
C ARG A 87 -9.03 0.28 -10.21
N ASN A 88 -9.46 -0.94 -9.93
CA ASN A 88 -8.77 -1.88 -9.08
C ASN A 88 -7.60 -2.59 -9.79
N LEU A 89 -7.67 -2.80 -11.09
CA LEU A 89 -6.62 -3.48 -11.83
C LEU A 89 -5.50 -2.55 -12.29
N LYS A 90 -5.79 -1.24 -12.46
CA LYS A 90 -4.78 -0.23 -12.66
C LYS A 90 -3.90 -0.06 -11.41
N GLU A 91 -4.52 -0.14 -10.26
CA GLU A 91 -3.87 -0.17 -8.97
C GLU A 91 -3.02 -1.45 -8.83
N ILE A 92 -3.51 -2.60 -9.34
CA ILE A 92 -2.78 -3.88 -9.36
C ILE A 92 -1.61 -3.86 -10.36
N GLU A 93 -1.73 -3.25 -11.53
CA GLU A 93 -0.60 -3.13 -12.47
C GLU A 93 0.48 -2.18 -11.98
N GLU A 94 0.11 -1.06 -11.37
CA GLU A 94 1.08 -0.20 -10.69
C GLU A 94 1.76 -0.94 -9.54
N ASP A 95 1.05 -1.78 -8.82
CA ASP A 95 1.53 -2.60 -7.72
C ASP A 95 2.32 -3.82 -8.19
N LEU A 96 1.94 -4.49 -9.28
CA LEU A 96 2.74 -5.55 -9.90
C LEU A 96 4.08 -4.99 -10.40
N ASN A 97 4.09 -3.85 -11.05
CA ASN A 97 5.32 -3.14 -11.38
C ASN A 97 6.14 -2.78 -10.13
N SER A 98 5.48 -2.41 -9.05
CA SER A 98 6.12 -2.11 -7.76
C SER A 98 6.69 -3.36 -7.12
N ILE A 99 5.99 -4.49 -7.14
CA ILE A 99 6.49 -5.78 -6.64
C ILE A 99 7.70 -6.22 -7.44
N GLN A 100 7.68 -6.11 -8.76
CA GLN A 100 8.83 -6.44 -9.60
C GLN A 100 10.03 -5.54 -9.30
N LYS A 101 9.82 -4.24 -9.14
CA LYS A 101 10.89 -3.29 -8.76
C LYS A 101 11.44 -3.58 -7.36
N PHE A 102 10.58 -3.94 -6.39
CA PHE A 102 11.05 -4.38 -5.07
C PHE A 102 11.82 -5.71 -5.17
N ALA A 103 11.37 -6.66 -5.98
CA ALA A 103 12.10 -7.91 -6.22
C ALA A 103 13.46 -7.66 -6.85
N GLN A 104 13.58 -6.72 -7.79
CA GLN A 104 14.88 -6.29 -8.33
C GLN A 104 15.77 -5.65 -7.26
N LEU A 105 15.23 -4.75 -6.43
CA LEU A 105 15.96 -4.17 -5.30
C LEU A 105 16.47 -5.26 -4.34
N TRP A 106 15.61 -6.23 -4.00
CA TRP A 106 15.99 -7.35 -3.15
C TRP A 106 17.07 -8.23 -3.78
N SER A 107 17.02 -8.49 -5.09
CA SER A 107 18.05 -9.24 -5.81
C SER A 107 19.40 -8.54 -5.73
N VAL A 108 19.43 -7.23 -5.99
CA VAL A 108 20.65 -6.42 -5.93
C VAL A 108 21.21 -6.35 -4.50
N LEU A 109 20.37 -6.09 -3.50
CA LEU A 109 20.80 -6.05 -2.10
C LEU A 109 21.24 -7.45 -1.61
N GLY A 110 20.60 -8.51 -2.11
CA GLY A 110 20.95 -9.90 -1.81
C GLY A 110 22.33 -10.31 -2.35
N ALA A 111 22.78 -9.69 -3.43
CA ALA A 111 24.11 -9.93 -4.01
C ALA A 111 25.24 -9.19 -3.25
N SER A 112 24.91 -8.30 -2.32
CA SER A 112 25.90 -7.59 -1.51
C SER A 112 26.69 -8.54 -0.60
N ARG A 113 28.00 -8.32 -0.54
CA ARG A 113 28.90 -9.04 0.39
C ARG A 113 28.72 -8.65 1.86
N TYR A 114 28.06 -7.53 2.11
CA TYR A 114 27.86 -6.96 3.44
C TYR A 114 26.41 -7.06 3.87
N PRO A 115 26.16 -7.32 5.15
CA PRO A 115 24.81 -7.22 5.69
C PRO A 115 24.27 -5.80 5.53
N VAL A 116 23.04 -5.69 5.03
CA VAL A 116 22.33 -4.41 4.86
C VAL A 116 21.22 -4.33 5.89
N ILE A 117 21.12 -3.20 6.58
CA ILE A 117 19.98 -2.87 7.45
C ILE A 117 19.21 -1.71 6.81
N LEU A 118 17.99 -1.98 6.40
CA LEU A 118 17.10 -0.99 5.82
C LEU A 118 16.10 -0.52 6.87
N LEU A 119 16.16 0.76 7.22
CA LEU A 119 15.25 1.41 8.16
C LEU A 119 14.28 2.29 7.36
N ILE A 120 13.01 1.91 7.33
CA ILE A 120 11.95 2.70 6.68
C ILE A 120 11.03 3.22 7.77
N ASP A 121 11.07 4.53 7.96
CA ASP A 121 10.31 5.21 8.99
C ASP A 121 8.98 5.71 8.42
N ASP A 122 7.92 5.51 9.20
CA ASP A 122 6.56 5.99 8.95
C ASP A 122 5.89 5.41 7.68
N ILE A 123 6.04 4.10 7.49
CA ILE A 123 5.51 3.40 6.31
C ILE A 123 3.98 3.51 6.18
N SER A 124 3.30 4.01 7.21
CA SER A 124 1.85 4.29 7.19
C SER A 124 1.46 5.31 6.12
N TYR A 125 2.38 6.14 5.65
CA TYR A 125 2.17 7.07 4.54
C TYR A 125 2.21 6.40 3.17
N LEU A 126 2.71 5.17 3.07
CA LEU A 126 2.59 4.42 1.84
C LEU A 126 1.11 4.09 1.64
N ASN A 127 0.55 4.55 0.54
CA ASN A 127 -0.83 4.27 0.18
C ASN A 127 -0.85 3.01 -0.69
N PRO A 128 -1.05 1.81 -0.10
CA PRO A 128 -1.12 0.59 -0.88
C PRO A 128 -2.50 0.52 -1.49
N THR A 129 -2.57 0.68 -2.78
CA THR A 129 -3.73 0.29 -3.55
C THR A 129 -3.78 -1.24 -3.54
N GLU A 130 -4.81 -1.85 -3.03
CA GLU A 130 -5.23 -3.27 -3.07
C GLU A 130 -4.19 -4.41 -2.94
N VAL A 131 -2.89 -4.16 -3.11
CA VAL A 131 -1.84 -5.13 -2.81
C VAL A 131 -1.39 -4.92 -1.38
N SER A 132 -1.41 -5.97 -0.60
CA SER A 132 -0.90 -5.96 0.77
C SER A 132 0.51 -5.37 0.79
N LEU A 133 0.74 -4.32 1.58
CA LEU A 133 2.06 -3.74 1.82
C LEU A 133 3.10 -4.83 2.15
N PHE A 134 2.64 -5.90 2.80
CA PHE A 134 3.43 -7.09 3.10
C PHE A 134 4.02 -7.76 1.85
N SER A 135 3.31 -7.79 0.71
CA SER A 135 3.79 -8.44 -0.51
C SER A 135 5.06 -7.79 -1.08
N LEU A 136 5.27 -6.49 -0.84
CA LEU A 136 6.48 -5.78 -1.24
C LEU A 136 7.72 -6.27 -0.47
N PHE A 137 7.52 -6.82 0.71
CA PHE A 137 8.57 -7.29 1.63
C PHE A 137 8.60 -8.82 1.79
N ALA A 138 7.87 -9.56 0.96
CA ALA A 138 7.75 -11.01 1.08
C ALA A 138 9.04 -11.78 0.71
N SER A 139 9.93 -11.19 -0.11
CA SER A 139 11.11 -11.86 -0.69
C SER A 139 12.43 -11.25 -0.24
N ILE A 140 12.55 -10.80 1.01
CA ILE A 140 13.75 -10.16 1.54
C ILE A 140 14.89 -11.20 1.64
N PRO A 141 16.08 -10.90 1.07
CA PRO A 141 17.25 -11.78 1.19
C PRO A 141 17.75 -11.92 2.63
N SER A 142 18.40 -13.04 2.94
CA SER A 142 18.84 -13.35 4.32
C SER A 142 19.90 -12.37 4.88
N ASN A 143 20.69 -11.75 4.00
CA ASN A 143 21.69 -10.73 4.35
C ASN A 143 21.11 -9.32 4.50
N VAL A 144 19.80 -9.14 4.20
CA VAL A 144 19.09 -7.87 4.37
C VAL A 144 18.17 -7.96 5.59
N LYS A 145 18.25 -7.00 6.46
CA LYS A 145 17.30 -6.81 7.57
C LYS A 145 16.49 -5.54 7.33
N VAL A 146 15.19 -5.62 7.50
CA VAL A 146 14.29 -4.49 7.31
C VAL A 146 13.61 -4.17 8.62
N VAL A 147 13.65 -2.90 9.00
CA VAL A 147 12.93 -2.35 10.14
C VAL A 147 11.92 -1.33 9.61
N LEU A 148 10.67 -1.55 9.88
CA LEU A 148 9.56 -0.69 9.45
C LEU A 148 8.94 -0.04 10.67
N SER A 149 8.70 1.27 10.64
CA SER A 149 7.88 1.91 11.66
C SER A 149 6.47 2.21 11.12
N PHE A 150 5.50 2.09 11.99
CA PHE A 150 4.08 2.36 11.71
C PHE A 150 3.52 3.33 12.74
N SER A 151 2.59 4.17 12.32
CA SER A 151 1.79 4.96 13.26
C SER A 151 0.97 4.03 14.16
N ALA A 152 0.81 4.39 15.43
CA ALA A 152 0.03 3.64 16.41
C ALA A 152 -1.45 3.45 16.00
N SER A 153 -1.97 4.33 15.15
CA SER A 153 -3.33 4.26 14.60
C SER A 153 -3.48 3.38 13.36
N SER A 154 -2.36 2.94 12.77
CA SER A 154 -2.36 2.11 11.55
C SER A 154 -2.60 0.65 11.91
N THR A 155 -3.38 -0.05 11.09
CA THR A 155 -3.54 -1.52 11.16
C THR A 155 -2.70 -2.24 10.10
N ALA A 156 -1.96 -1.50 9.28
CA ALA A 156 -1.17 -2.03 8.16
C ALA A 156 -0.02 -2.96 8.58
N TYR A 157 0.34 -2.97 9.87
CA TYR A 157 1.36 -3.87 10.41
C TYR A 157 0.86 -5.30 10.69
N LEU A 158 -0.46 -5.51 10.79
CA LEU A 158 -1.03 -6.82 11.17
C LEU A 158 -0.58 -7.97 10.25
N PRO A 159 -0.56 -7.82 8.91
CA PRO A 159 -0.06 -8.88 8.03
C PRO A 159 1.40 -9.27 8.29
N PHE A 160 2.23 -8.33 8.73
CA PHE A 160 3.63 -8.61 9.06
C PHE A 160 3.74 -9.49 10.31
N ILE A 161 2.97 -9.19 11.36
CA ILE A 161 2.94 -10.01 12.58
C ILE A 161 2.43 -11.42 12.28
N GLN A 162 1.35 -11.54 11.50
CA GLN A 162 0.79 -12.84 11.10
C GLN A 162 1.78 -13.71 10.33
N ASN A 163 2.73 -13.10 9.64
CA ASN A 163 3.78 -13.78 8.87
C ASN A 163 5.13 -13.86 9.62
N GLY A 164 5.13 -13.72 10.94
CA GLY A 164 6.29 -14.00 11.79
C GLY A 164 7.31 -12.86 11.93
N TYR A 165 6.96 -11.63 11.54
CA TYR A 165 7.80 -10.47 11.82
C TYR A 165 7.74 -10.11 13.31
N VAL A 166 8.90 -9.73 13.86
CA VAL A 166 8.99 -9.32 15.25
C VAL A 166 8.39 -7.92 15.42
N HIS A 167 7.45 -7.79 16.32
CA HIS A 167 6.78 -6.52 16.61
C HIS A 167 7.34 -5.91 17.90
N PHE A 168 7.73 -4.64 17.84
CA PHE A 168 8.13 -3.84 18.98
C PHE A 168 7.21 -2.63 19.09
N GLN A 169 6.49 -2.54 20.18
CA GLN A 169 5.74 -1.33 20.49
C GLN A 169 6.67 -0.32 21.17
N LEU A 170 6.92 0.81 20.52
CA LEU A 170 7.67 1.91 21.11
C LEU A 170 6.75 2.65 22.08
N ASN A 171 6.96 2.42 23.35
CA ASN A 171 6.34 3.21 24.41
C ASN A 171 7.19 4.46 24.67
N GLY A 172 6.60 5.48 25.31
CA GLY A 172 7.38 6.62 25.80
C GLY A 172 8.46 6.15 26.78
N PHE A 173 9.48 6.98 26.97
CA PHE A 173 10.56 6.69 27.89
C PHE A 173 10.03 6.36 29.31
N SER A 174 10.63 5.37 29.95
CA SER A 174 10.50 5.19 31.39
C SER A 174 11.35 6.26 32.11
N GLN A 175 11.19 6.39 33.42
CA GLN A 175 12.04 7.30 34.22
C GLN A 175 13.52 6.94 34.09
N VAL A 176 13.84 5.66 34.01
CA VAL A 176 15.23 5.18 33.86
C VAL A 176 15.77 5.55 32.48
N ASP A 177 14.98 5.32 31.43
CA ASP A 177 15.38 5.65 30.05
C ASP A 177 15.58 7.16 29.89
N ALA A 178 14.69 7.99 30.48
CA ALA A 178 14.80 9.44 30.41
C ALA A 178 16.09 9.95 31.12
N LYS A 179 16.45 9.37 32.26
CA LYS A 179 17.68 9.69 32.97
C LYS A 179 18.92 9.27 32.17
N GLU A 180 18.91 8.05 31.64
CA GLU A 180 20.05 7.56 30.85
C GLU A 180 20.23 8.36 29.57
N PHE A 181 19.14 8.64 28.82
CA PHE A 181 19.17 9.49 27.65
C PHE A 181 19.71 10.89 27.98
N SER A 182 19.25 11.50 29.07
CA SER A 182 19.69 12.81 29.50
C SER A 182 21.19 12.84 29.82
N LYS A 183 21.68 11.82 30.50
CA LYS A 183 23.09 11.66 30.80
C LYS A 183 23.94 11.52 29.54
N GLN A 184 23.53 10.69 28.61
CA GLN A 184 24.23 10.54 27.33
C GLN A 184 24.21 11.83 26.51
N TYR A 185 23.05 12.49 26.41
CA TYR A 185 22.89 13.75 25.67
C TYR A 185 23.80 14.85 26.23
N LEU A 186 23.73 15.09 27.53
CA LEU A 186 24.51 16.14 28.19
C LEU A 186 26.01 15.84 28.22
N SER A 187 26.42 14.56 28.26
CA SER A 187 27.83 14.16 28.21
C SER A 187 28.54 14.61 26.93
N ALA A 188 27.81 14.67 25.83
CA ALA A 188 28.33 15.18 24.54
C ALA A 188 28.71 16.65 24.61
N TYR A 189 28.16 17.39 25.57
CA TYR A 189 28.47 18.81 25.84
C TYR A 189 29.31 18.99 27.11
N SER A 190 29.88 17.91 27.64
CA SER A 190 30.67 17.92 28.89
C SER A 190 29.89 18.46 30.09
N LYS A 191 28.58 18.25 30.12
CA LYS A 191 27.68 18.65 31.21
C LYS A 191 27.13 17.44 31.96
N THR A 192 26.88 17.62 33.25
CA THR A 192 26.27 16.57 34.10
C THR A 192 25.22 17.19 35.01
N LEU A 193 24.22 16.39 35.37
CA LEU A 193 23.22 16.77 36.37
C LEU A 193 23.56 16.14 37.73
N SER A 194 23.17 16.81 38.80
CA SER A 194 23.21 16.23 40.15
C SER A 194 22.10 15.18 40.31
N ALA A 195 22.20 14.28 41.27
CA ALA A 195 21.19 13.26 41.52
C ALA A 195 19.79 13.86 41.72
N GLN A 196 19.70 14.99 42.41
CA GLN A 196 18.43 15.69 42.63
C GLN A 196 17.83 16.27 41.35
N GLN A 197 18.66 16.77 40.43
CA GLN A 197 18.24 17.27 39.12
C GLN A 197 17.81 16.11 38.21
N GLU A 198 18.50 14.98 38.26
CA GLU A 198 18.10 13.76 37.52
C GLU A 198 16.74 13.21 37.98
N ASP A 199 16.46 13.28 39.31
CA ASP A 199 15.21 12.85 39.88
C ASP A 199 14.00 13.70 39.43
N ILE A 200 14.18 15.03 39.41
CA ILE A 200 13.15 15.95 38.92
C ILE A 200 12.87 15.68 37.46
N LEU A 201 13.94 15.58 36.64
CA LEU A 201 13.79 15.33 35.21
C LEU A 201 13.15 13.99 34.94
N GLY A 202 13.56 12.92 35.64
CA GLY A 202 12.98 11.58 35.49
C GLY A 202 11.50 11.49 35.93
N SER A 203 11.06 12.35 36.84
CA SER A 203 9.68 12.45 37.31
C SER A 203 8.79 13.36 36.42
N TRP A 204 9.38 14.13 35.54
CA TRP A 204 8.64 15.02 34.65
C TRP A 204 7.75 14.25 33.66
N VAL A 205 6.48 14.64 33.59
CA VAL A 205 5.48 13.94 32.77
C VAL A 205 5.88 13.91 31.29
N LEU A 206 6.43 15.00 30.77
CA LEU A 206 6.83 15.13 29.36
C LEU A 206 8.19 14.47 29.05
N ALA A 207 8.96 14.05 30.07
CA ALA A 207 10.19 13.28 29.87
C ALA A 207 9.93 11.92 29.17
N LYS A 208 8.70 11.41 29.21
CA LYS A 208 8.27 10.23 28.44
C LYS A 208 8.33 10.46 26.93
N GLN A 209 8.28 11.71 26.48
CA GLN A 209 8.34 12.09 25.08
C GLN A 209 9.77 12.48 24.70
N PRO A 210 10.49 11.68 23.89
CA PRO A 210 11.88 11.94 23.53
C PRO A 210 12.12 13.34 22.96
N ARG A 211 11.15 13.87 22.20
CA ARG A 211 11.23 15.22 21.61
C ARG A 211 11.21 16.31 22.68
N CYS A 212 10.24 16.28 23.58
CA CYS A 212 10.17 17.27 24.66
C CYS A 212 11.43 17.22 25.55
N LEU A 213 11.87 15.99 25.83
CA LEU A 213 13.12 15.81 26.60
C LEU A 213 14.34 16.39 25.88
N SER A 214 14.49 16.16 24.58
CA SER A 214 15.59 16.72 23.77
C SER A 214 15.55 18.25 23.74
N VAL A 215 14.36 18.85 23.62
CA VAL A 215 14.20 20.30 23.67
C VAL A 215 14.63 20.85 25.03
N LEU A 216 14.18 20.24 26.14
CA LEU A 216 14.60 20.65 27.49
C LEU A 216 16.11 20.51 27.70
N LEU A 217 16.66 19.38 27.25
CA LEU A 217 18.14 19.18 27.39
C LEU A 217 18.95 20.22 26.60
N ASN A 218 18.42 20.63 25.42
CA ASN A 218 19.05 21.70 24.65
C ASN A 218 18.97 23.05 25.39
N GLU A 219 17.84 23.37 26.03
CA GLU A 219 17.72 24.51 26.92
C GLU A 219 18.75 24.48 28.08
N LEU A 220 18.95 23.30 28.67
CA LEU A 220 19.97 23.15 29.75
C LEU A 220 21.41 23.23 29.21
N VAL A 221 21.64 22.86 27.95
CA VAL A 221 22.94 23.03 27.28
C VAL A 221 23.25 24.51 27.09
N SER A 222 22.28 25.31 26.68
CA SER A 222 22.44 26.74 26.44
C SER A 222 22.49 27.54 27.74
N PHE A 223 21.91 27.03 28.83
CA PHE A 223 21.86 27.74 30.12
C PHE A 223 23.27 27.81 30.80
N GLY A 224 23.73 29.02 31.06
CA GLY A 224 25.12 29.27 31.52
C GLY A 224 25.30 29.45 33.02
N GLN A 225 24.21 29.52 33.83
CA GLN A 225 24.30 29.84 35.27
C GLN A 225 24.10 28.58 36.11
N TYR A 226 25.21 28.04 36.61
CA TYR A 226 25.20 26.78 37.38
C TYR A 226 24.33 26.83 38.64
N ASP A 227 24.45 27.93 39.43
CA ASP A 227 23.70 28.07 40.68
C ASP A 227 22.18 28.19 40.51
N ALA A 228 21.74 28.70 39.37
CA ALA A 228 20.32 28.85 39.03
C ALA A 228 19.76 27.67 38.22
N LEU A 229 20.58 26.68 37.85
CA LEU A 229 20.17 25.55 36.97
C LEU A 229 19.01 24.74 37.54
N TYR A 230 18.98 24.53 38.86
CA TYR A 230 17.92 23.79 39.53
C TYR A 230 16.56 24.50 39.41
N GLU A 231 16.53 25.81 39.68
CA GLU A 231 15.30 26.59 39.56
C GLU A 231 14.85 26.71 38.12
N TYR A 232 15.77 26.93 37.19
CA TYR A 232 15.52 27.00 35.76
C TYR A 232 14.86 25.70 35.23
N MET A 233 15.48 24.57 35.51
CA MET A 233 14.97 23.25 35.13
C MET A 233 13.63 22.94 35.80
N SER A 234 13.50 23.25 37.11
CA SER A 234 12.27 23.03 37.85
C SER A 234 11.10 23.83 37.30
N GLY A 235 11.38 25.03 36.75
CA GLY A 235 10.36 25.85 36.06
C GLY A 235 9.74 25.11 34.87
N TYR A 236 10.55 24.50 34.04
CA TYR A 236 10.04 23.67 32.89
C TYR A 236 9.40 22.36 33.35
N CYS A 237 9.98 21.68 34.34
CA CYS A 237 9.46 20.38 34.80
C CYS A 237 8.11 20.45 35.54
N ARG A 238 7.65 21.64 35.88
CA ARG A 238 6.27 21.87 36.39
C ARG A 238 5.22 21.90 35.30
N LEU A 239 5.62 22.08 34.03
CA LEU A 239 4.72 22.11 32.88
C LEU A 239 4.42 20.69 32.45
N ASN A 240 3.17 20.31 32.46
CA ASN A 240 2.71 18.94 32.15
C ASN A 240 2.10 18.79 30.75
N GLU A 241 1.89 19.93 30.07
CA GLU A 241 1.32 19.97 28.73
C GLU A 241 2.38 20.43 27.72
N VAL A 242 2.45 19.77 26.57
CA VAL A 242 3.43 20.06 25.50
C VAL A 242 3.31 21.50 25.02
N GLU A 243 2.07 21.99 24.92
CA GLU A 243 1.80 23.36 24.46
C GLU A 243 2.39 24.41 25.39
N GLN A 244 2.16 24.27 26.70
CA GLN A 244 2.71 25.18 27.70
C GLN A 244 4.24 25.14 27.73
N PHE A 245 4.79 23.96 27.56
CA PHE A 245 6.24 23.76 27.51
C PHE A 245 6.84 24.48 26.29
N TYR A 246 6.34 24.26 25.09
CA TYR A 246 6.85 24.91 23.89
C TYR A 246 6.64 26.43 23.92
N ASP A 247 5.48 26.90 24.40
CA ASP A 247 5.24 28.33 24.61
C ASP A 247 6.28 28.95 25.56
N SER A 248 6.72 28.23 26.61
CA SER A 248 7.74 28.71 27.55
C SER A 248 9.10 28.80 26.87
N VAL A 249 9.49 27.80 26.05
CA VAL A 249 10.74 27.85 25.27
C VAL A 249 10.73 29.00 24.28
N LEU A 250 9.63 29.21 23.56
CA LEU A 250 9.50 30.31 22.59
C LEU A 250 9.55 31.69 23.26
N ARG A 251 8.96 31.86 24.46
CA ARG A 251 9.03 33.10 25.24
C ARG A 251 10.45 33.38 25.69
N ARG A 252 11.18 32.37 26.13
CA ARG A 252 12.59 32.51 26.50
C ARG A 252 13.41 33.01 25.32
N LEU A 253 13.29 32.31 24.14
CA LEU A 253 13.98 32.73 22.92
C LEU A 253 13.66 34.15 22.52
N SER A 254 12.40 34.56 22.66
CA SER A 254 11.95 35.93 22.36
C SER A 254 12.55 36.96 23.31
N ALA A 255 12.70 36.62 24.58
CA ALA A 255 13.31 37.53 25.58
C ALA A 255 14.83 37.70 25.33
N ASP A 256 15.53 36.67 24.90
CA ASP A 256 16.97 36.69 24.70
C ASP A 256 17.37 37.33 23.35
N TYR A 257 16.57 37.16 22.30
CA TYR A 257 16.95 37.52 20.93
C TYR A 257 16.02 38.53 20.23
N GLY A 258 14.94 38.96 20.87
CA GLY A 258 13.97 39.90 20.35
C GLY A 258 12.74 39.21 19.74
N PHE A 259 11.56 39.73 20.10
CA PHE A 259 10.28 39.11 19.71
C PHE A 259 10.02 39.13 18.19
N GLU A 260 10.33 40.24 17.52
CA GLU A 260 10.07 40.39 16.10
C GLU A 260 10.99 39.55 15.22
N GLU A 261 12.32 39.61 15.55
CA GLU A 261 13.35 38.84 14.80
C GLU A 261 13.11 37.33 14.89
N ILE A 262 12.85 36.88 16.14
CA ILE A 262 12.56 35.46 16.37
C ILE A 262 11.23 35.08 15.72
N GLY A 263 10.19 35.85 15.94
CA GLY A 263 8.87 35.55 15.39
C GLY A 263 8.88 35.44 13.85
N ARG A 264 9.50 36.40 13.16
CA ARG A 264 9.64 36.34 11.69
C ARG A 264 10.41 35.12 11.25
N THR A 265 11.55 34.84 11.91
CA THR A 265 12.39 33.69 11.53
C THR A 265 11.64 32.38 11.70
N LEU A 266 11.02 32.16 12.85
CA LEU A 266 10.32 30.92 13.17
C LEU A 266 9.07 30.71 12.31
N LEU A 267 8.28 31.78 12.09
CA LEU A 267 7.12 31.69 11.21
C LEU A 267 7.53 31.28 9.78
N MET A 268 8.55 31.91 9.20
CA MET A 268 9.01 31.57 7.87
C MET A 268 9.49 30.12 7.79
N LEU A 269 10.28 29.67 8.77
CA LEU A 269 10.76 28.27 8.81
C LEU A 269 9.63 27.25 9.05
N SER A 270 8.52 27.66 9.66
CA SER A 270 7.36 26.82 9.90
C SER A 270 6.36 26.80 8.74
N LEU A 271 6.42 27.77 7.83
CA LEU A 271 5.46 27.92 6.72
C LEU A 271 5.98 27.36 5.39
N THR A 272 7.27 27.05 5.29
CA THR A 272 7.87 26.53 4.05
C THR A 272 7.56 25.05 3.84
N LEU A 273 7.44 24.66 2.57
CA LEU A 273 7.32 23.27 2.14
C LEU A 273 8.68 22.59 2.03
N GLU A 274 9.63 23.23 1.33
CA GLU A 274 10.91 22.67 0.93
C GLU A 274 12.08 23.08 1.82
N GLY A 275 11.88 24.08 2.68
CA GLY A 275 12.92 24.71 3.49
C GLY A 275 13.66 25.82 2.75
N PHE A 276 14.35 26.66 3.51
CA PHE A 276 15.12 27.81 3.03
C PHE A 276 16.61 27.63 3.31
N THR A 277 17.46 28.11 2.42
CA THR A 277 18.89 28.23 2.64
C THR A 277 19.20 29.28 3.70
N GLU A 278 20.43 29.29 4.25
CA GLU A 278 20.81 30.29 5.26
C GLU A 278 20.65 31.72 4.74
N ASP A 279 21.01 31.96 3.47
CA ASP A 279 20.94 33.30 2.88
C ASP A 279 19.49 33.73 2.65
N GLU A 280 18.62 32.82 2.24
CA GLU A 280 17.19 33.07 2.13
C GLU A 280 16.57 33.40 3.50
N VAL A 281 16.86 32.62 4.53
CA VAL A 281 16.36 32.88 5.89
C VAL A 281 16.80 34.26 6.36
N LYS A 282 18.10 34.59 6.22
CA LYS A 282 18.64 35.90 6.64
C LYS A 282 17.99 37.07 5.91
N SER A 283 17.85 36.93 4.60
CA SER A 283 17.22 37.96 3.76
C SER A 283 15.74 38.17 4.11
N MET A 284 14.97 37.08 4.16
CA MET A 284 13.53 37.14 4.40
C MET A 284 13.20 37.59 5.84
N ALA A 285 13.90 37.07 6.83
CA ALA A 285 13.68 37.41 8.23
C ALA A 285 14.32 38.77 8.63
N GLY A 286 15.28 39.26 7.85
CA GLY A 286 16.02 40.48 8.16
C GLY A 286 16.98 40.33 9.31
N ILE A 287 17.63 39.17 9.46
CA ILE A 287 18.56 38.83 10.52
C ILE A 287 20.00 38.72 9.99
N ASN A 288 20.97 38.98 10.84
CA ASN A 288 22.39 38.86 10.47
C ASN A 288 22.92 37.43 10.67
N GLN A 289 24.14 37.19 10.14
CA GLN A 289 24.80 35.87 10.25
C GLN A 289 25.05 35.45 11.71
N MET A 290 25.35 36.39 12.60
CA MET A 290 25.64 36.09 14.00
C MET A 290 24.39 35.55 14.71
N LEU A 291 23.26 36.24 14.56
CA LEU A 291 21.99 35.81 15.14
C LEU A 291 21.55 34.45 14.54
N TRP A 292 21.69 34.30 13.23
CA TRP A 292 21.34 33.02 12.61
C TRP A 292 22.20 31.87 13.17
N SER A 293 23.48 32.08 13.36
CA SER A 293 24.38 31.06 13.93
C SER A 293 24.00 30.66 15.35
N GLN A 294 23.61 31.65 16.16
CA GLN A 294 23.11 31.41 17.53
C GLN A 294 21.78 30.62 17.48
N LEU A 295 20.83 31.04 16.67
CA LEU A 295 19.56 30.38 16.55
C LEU A 295 19.67 28.93 16.07
N LYS A 296 20.60 28.62 15.16
CA LYS A 296 20.86 27.22 14.75
C LYS A 296 21.27 26.33 15.94
N VAL A 297 22.03 26.85 16.87
CA VAL A 297 22.43 26.11 18.08
C VAL A 297 21.23 25.95 19.02
N GLU A 298 20.53 27.03 19.30
CA GLU A 298 19.34 27.04 20.17
C GLU A 298 18.22 26.13 19.68
N MET A 299 18.03 26.03 18.36
CA MET A 299 16.97 25.26 17.74
C MET A 299 17.44 23.86 17.30
N SER A 300 18.65 23.45 17.62
CA SER A 300 19.28 22.22 17.06
C SER A 300 18.48 20.95 17.29
N SER A 301 17.67 20.87 18.34
CA SER A 301 16.83 19.72 18.68
C SER A 301 15.53 19.63 17.85
N TRP A 302 15.09 20.71 17.21
CA TRP A 302 13.83 20.79 16.46
C TRP A 302 13.91 21.51 15.12
N LEU A 303 15.06 22.10 14.78
CA LEU A 303 15.35 22.62 13.45
C LEU A 303 15.82 21.49 12.53
N THR A 304 15.11 21.27 11.43
CA THR A 304 15.46 20.26 10.44
C THR A 304 16.31 20.85 9.34
N ASN A 305 17.43 20.18 9.03
CA ASN A 305 18.27 20.52 7.89
C ASN A 305 18.12 19.44 6.80
N LYS A 306 17.62 19.82 5.64
CA LYS A 306 17.43 18.98 4.45
C LYS A 306 18.41 19.40 3.35
N GLY A 307 19.64 18.93 3.42
CA GLY A 307 20.65 19.23 2.39
C GLY A 307 21.02 20.72 2.28
N GLY A 308 21.20 21.40 3.41
CA GLY A 308 21.55 22.82 3.47
C GLY A 308 20.34 23.77 3.53
N ARG A 309 19.12 23.23 3.54
CA ARG A 309 17.87 23.97 3.69
C ARG A 309 17.24 23.68 5.05
N TYR A 310 16.73 24.70 5.69
CA TYR A 310 16.23 24.67 7.05
C TYR A 310 14.70 24.83 7.08
N CYS A 311 14.03 24.02 7.88
CA CYS A 311 12.60 24.09 8.14
C CYS A 311 12.26 23.53 9.54
N ILE A 312 11.05 23.79 10.01
CA ILE A 312 10.52 23.22 11.25
C ILE A 312 9.41 22.26 10.87
N CYS A 313 9.64 20.96 11.11
CA CYS A 313 8.70 19.89 10.71
C CYS A 313 7.86 19.36 11.90
N ASP A 314 8.18 19.72 13.14
CA ASP A 314 7.41 19.30 14.31
C ASP A 314 6.07 20.04 14.35
N THR A 315 4.97 19.33 14.14
CA THR A 315 3.62 19.91 14.06
C THR A 315 3.22 20.62 15.35
N GLN A 316 3.58 20.11 16.51
CA GLN A 316 3.27 20.72 17.80
C GLN A 316 4.07 22.01 18.02
N MET A 317 5.34 22.01 17.63
CA MET A 317 6.17 23.21 17.64
C MET A 317 5.67 24.27 16.63
N VAL A 318 5.30 23.85 15.42
CA VAL A 318 4.72 24.74 14.40
C VAL A 318 3.43 25.41 14.92
N GLU A 319 2.54 24.67 15.58
CA GLU A 319 1.34 25.25 16.17
C GLU A 319 1.66 26.19 17.35
N ALA A 320 2.64 25.89 18.16
CA ALA A 320 3.11 26.80 19.21
C ALA A 320 3.70 28.10 18.62
N ILE A 321 4.51 28.01 17.56
CA ILE A 321 5.04 29.18 16.85
C ILE A 321 3.92 30.06 16.30
N LYS A 322 2.93 29.47 15.62
CA LYS A 322 1.77 30.22 15.11
C LYS A 322 1.01 30.90 16.25
N ARG A 323 0.76 30.18 17.33
CA ARG A 323 0.04 30.72 18.50
C ARG A 323 0.79 31.89 19.18
N CYS A 324 2.11 31.79 19.30
CA CYS A 324 2.92 32.81 19.95
C CYS A 324 3.17 34.05 19.09
N PHE A 325 3.37 33.86 17.77
CA PHE A 325 3.90 34.91 16.90
C PHE A 325 2.96 35.38 15.78
N ALA A 326 1.96 34.57 15.38
CA ALA A 326 1.11 34.92 14.23
C ALA A 326 0.07 36.00 14.55
N GLN A 327 0.53 37.20 14.97
CA GLN A 327 -0.33 38.32 15.37
C GLN A 327 0.11 39.64 14.71
N GLY A 328 -0.83 40.54 14.45
CA GLY A 328 -0.56 41.87 13.91
C GLY A 328 0.16 41.86 12.57
N ASP A 329 1.34 42.50 12.54
CA ASP A 329 2.16 42.58 11.32
C ASP A 329 2.87 41.26 10.97
N MET A 330 2.92 40.29 11.88
CA MET A 330 3.42 38.93 11.67
C MET A 330 2.30 37.94 11.40
N CYS A 331 1.16 38.36 10.90
CA CYS A 331 0.11 37.41 10.51
C CYS A 331 0.62 36.47 9.41
N ILE A 332 0.07 35.24 9.43
CA ILE A 332 0.51 34.15 8.54
C ILE A 332 0.49 34.57 7.06
N ASP A 333 -0.57 35.25 6.62
CA ASP A 333 -0.70 35.65 5.22
C ASP A 333 0.33 36.70 4.81
N LYS A 334 0.65 37.68 5.66
CA LYS A 334 1.75 38.63 5.39
C LYS A 334 3.10 37.94 5.33
N CYS A 335 3.35 36.93 6.19
CA CYS A 335 4.57 36.13 6.09
C CYS A 335 4.62 35.34 4.79
N ARG A 336 3.52 34.75 4.36
CA ARG A 336 3.42 34.05 3.07
C ARG A 336 3.64 34.98 1.88
N HIS A 337 3.01 36.16 1.89
CA HIS A 337 3.26 37.18 0.87
C HIS A 337 4.72 37.61 0.83
N LYS A 338 5.37 37.76 1.98
CA LYS A 338 6.80 38.11 2.03
C LYS A 338 7.68 36.99 1.46
N ILE A 339 7.35 35.72 1.73
CA ILE A 339 8.03 34.58 1.11
C ILE A 339 7.89 34.65 -0.41
N ILE A 340 6.65 34.83 -0.92
CA ILE A 340 6.38 34.91 -2.34
C ILE A 340 7.18 36.04 -2.99
N THR A 341 7.08 37.26 -2.44
CA THR A 341 7.79 38.44 -3.02
C THR A 341 9.28 38.24 -3.02
N SER A 342 9.87 37.74 -1.93
CA SER A 342 11.32 37.49 -1.85
C SER A 342 11.79 36.44 -2.85
N LEU A 343 10.97 35.44 -3.18
CA LEU A 343 11.30 34.43 -4.19
C LEU A 343 11.08 34.97 -5.61
N LEU A 344 10.06 35.84 -5.85
CA LEU A 344 9.82 36.49 -7.12
C LEU A 344 10.91 37.48 -7.51
N ASP A 345 11.58 38.12 -6.53
CA ASP A 345 12.69 39.05 -6.79
C ASP A 345 13.93 38.37 -7.41
N ASN A 346 13.95 37.04 -7.50
CA ASN A 346 15.02 36.28 -8.15
C ASN A 346 14.68 35.96 -9.62
N GLU A 347 14.48 37.01 -10.45
CA GLU A 347 14.07 36.86 -11.84
C GLU A 347 15.01 35.97 -12.65
N ASP A 348 16.33 36.04 -12.46
CA ASP A 348 17.32 35.22 -13.19
C ASP A 348 17.12 33.73 -12.92
N ILE A 349 16.75 33.36 -11.68
CA ILE A 349 16.48 31.97 -11.31
C ILE A 349 15.15 31.49 -11.89
N LEU A 350 14.13 32.35 -11.84
CA LEU A 350 12.79 32.02 -12.32
C LEU A 350 12.70 31.99 -13.87
N SER A 351 13.59 32.68 -14.57
CA SER A 351 13.67 32.66 -16.04
C SER A 351 14.28 31.39 -16.62
N HIS A 352 14.81 30.50 -15.76
CA HIS A 352 15.33 29.22 -16.21
C HIS A 352 14.21 28.37 -16.82
N GLN A 353 14.43 27.90 -18.07
CA GLN A 353 13.48 27.07 -18.80
C GLN A 353 13.78 25.58 -18.61
N LEU A 354 12.74 24.76 -18.69
CA LEU A 354 12.85 23.31 -18.64
C LEU A 354 13.48 22.77 -19.91
N THR A 355 14.73 22.32 -19.82
CA THR A 355 15.42 21.67 -20.92
C THR A 355 15.29 20.15 -20.87
N PHE A 356 15.55 19.48 -21.99
CA PHE A 356 15.63 18.04 -22.05
C PHE A 356 16.70 17.47 -21.08
N ALA A 357 17.81 18.18 -20.92
CA ALA A 357 18.86 17.79 -19.99
C ALA A 357 18.38 17.82 -18.54
N ASP A 358 17.65 18.88 -18.14
CA ASP A 358 17.06 18.99 -16.80
C ASP A 358 16.02 17.90 -16.55
N TYR A 359 15.18 17.63 -17.54
CA TYR A 359 14.19 16.56 -17.47
C TYR A 359 14.84 15.19 -17.29
N SER A 360 15.85 14.88 -18.09
CA SER A 360 16.60 13.62 -18.00
C SER A 360 17.34 13.50 -16.67
N TYR A 361 17.95 14.57 -16.18
CA TYR A 361 18.65 14.60 -14.90
C TYR A 361 17.72 14.39 -13.72
N ARG A 362 16.56 15.04 -13.72
CA ARG A 362 15.53 14.87 -12.68
C ARG A 362 14.99 13.45 -12.62
N MET A 363 14.74 12.84 -13.76
CA MET A 363 14.28 11.45 -13.82
C MET A 363 15.29 10.49 -13.19
N LYS A 364 16.58 10.82 -13.24
CA LYS A 364 17.65 9.98 -12.67
C LYS A 364 17.91 10.25 -11.20
N GLN A 365 17.92 11.48 -10.75
CA GLN A 365 18.46 11.86 -9.43
C GLN A 365 17.45 12.49 -8.48
N PHE A 366 16.23 12.78 -8.91
CA PHE A 366 15.24 13.53 -8.12
C PHE A 366 15.78 14.87 -7.57
N CYS A 367 16.73 15.47 -8.26
CA CYS A 367 17.28 16.78 -7.92
C CYS A 367 16.60 17.87 -8.73
N TYR A 368 16.37 19.00 -8.08
CA TYR A 368 15.80 20.17 -8.72
C TYR A 368 16.86 21.22 -8.97
N HIS A 369 16.72 21.92 -10.07
CA HIS A 369 17.25 23.27 -10.15
C HIS A 369 16.51 24.19 -9.15
N ASP A 370 17.19 25.21 -8.59
CA ASP A 370 16.57 26.11 -7.61
C ASP A 370 15.35 26.86 -8.16
N SER A 371 15.31 27.13 -9.47
CA SER A 371 14.13 27.71 -10.13
C SER A 371 12.87 26.88 -9.90
N TYR A 372 12.95 25.56 -9.98
CA TYR A 372 11.81 24.66 -9.79
C TYR A 372 11.34 24.65 -8.34
N ARG A 373 12.28 24.66 -7.41
CA ARG A 373 11.99 24.79 -5.98
C ARG A 373 11.25 26.10 -5.69
N TYR A 374 11.67 27.19 -6.29
CA TYR A 374 11.01 28.49 -6.12
C TYR A 374 9.59 28.48 -6.69
N LYS A 375 9.41 27.97 -7.91
CA LYS A 375 8.07 27.84 -8.52
C LYS A 375 7.13 26.97 -7.65
N VAL A 376 7.63 25.85 -7.12
CA VAL A 376 6.86 24.96 -6.22
C VAL A 376 6.53 25.65 -4.90
N GLU A 377 7.49 26.30 -4.25
CA GLU A 377 7.28 27.03 -2.99
C GLU A 377 6.29 28.17 -3.17
N ILE A 378 6.42 28.98 -4.22
CA ILE A 378 5.49 30.08 -4.55
C ILE A 378 4.06 29.54 -4.73
N THR A 379 3.92 28.44 -5.47
CA THR A 379 2.62 27.79 -5.69
C THR A 379 2.01 27.29 -4.39
N TYR A 380 2.81 26.64 -3.54
CA TYR A 380 2.38 26.16 -2.22
C TYR A 380 1.90 27.30 -1.32
N GLN A 381 2.62 28.44 -1.30
CA GLN A 381 2.23 29.57 -0.50
C GLN A 381 0.92 30.19 -1.04
N GLY A 382 0.78 30.33 -2.35
CA GLY A 382 -0.46 30.80 -2.99
C GLY A 382 -1.66 29.89 -2.71
N TYR A 383 -1.45 28.58 -2.76
CA TYR A 383 -2.48 27.58 -2.38
C TYR A 383 -2.93 27.74 -0.93
N LYS A 384 -1.99 27.88 0.00
CA LYS A 384 -2.31 28.05 1.43
C LYS A 384 -3.00 29.37 1.74
N MET A 385 -2.83 30.39 0.93
CA MET A 385 -3.56 31.66 1.04
C MET A 385 -4.91 31.66 0.32
N GLN A 386 -5.22 30.61 -0.43
CA GLN A 386 -6.44 30.50 -1.24
C GLN A 386 -6.60 31.64 -2.28
N GLU A 387 -5.51 32.22 -2.76
CA GLU A 387 -5.50 33.28 -3.77
C GLU A 387 -5.68 32.73 -5.17
N ARG A 388 -6.92 32.55 -5.61
CA ARG A 388 -7.27 31.90 -6.87
C ARG A 388 -6.64 32.51 -8.11
N ASN A 389 -6.65 33.83 -8.26
CA ASN A 389 -6.06 34.49 -9.43
C ASN A 389 -4.56 34.26 -9.53
N PHE A 390 -3.90 34.24 -8.39
CA PHE A 390 -2.48 33.93 -8.30
C PHE A 390 -2.23 32.45 -8.61
N LEU A 391 -2.98 31.54 -8.00
CA LEU A 391 -2.87 30.11 -8.30
C LEU A 391 -3.11 29.79 -9.77
N ARG A 392 -4.15 30.40 -10.37
CA ARG A 392 -4.47 30.22 -11.79
C ARG A 392 -3.28 30.57 -12.68
N LYS A 393 -2.64 31.70 -12.42
CA LYS A 393 -1.46 32.13 -13.20
C LYS A 393 -0.33 31.09 -13.16
N TRP A 394 -0.04 30.53 -11.99
CA TRP A 394 1.07 29.61 -11.83
C TRP A 394 0.74 28.19 -12.26
N ILE A 395 -0.44 27.67 -11.88
CA ILE A 395 -0.80 26.29 -12.18
C ILE A 395 -1.06 26.06 -13.69
N CYS A 396 -1.30 27.14 -14.46
CA CYS A 396 -1.48 27.09 -15.90
C CYS A 396 -0.15 27.09 -16.66
N ASP A 397 0.97 27.31 -15.98
CA ASP A 397 2.30 27.16 -16.55
C ASP A 397 2.57 25.66 -16.81
N VAL A 398 2.75 25.28 -18.07
CA VAL A 398 2.96 23.88 -18.47
C VAL A 398 4.25 23.29 -17.91
N GLU A 399 5.27 24.13 -17.71
CA GLU A 399 6.53 23.73 -17.11
C GLU A 399 6.35 23.42 -15.62
N LEU A 400 5.68 24.31 -14.90
CA LEU A 400 5.35 24.08 -13.49
C LEU A 400 4.41 22.89 -13.31
N PHE A 401 3.44 22.71 -14.22
CA PHE A 401 2.61 21.51 -14.24
C PHE A 401 3.47 20.25 -14.26
N GLU A 402 4.41 20.15 -15.23
CA GLU A 402 5.27 18.98 -15.35
C GLU A 402 6.15 18.76 -14.11
N ILE A 403 6.66 19.85 -13.54
CA ILE A 403 7.43 19.79 -12.31
C ILE A 403 6.58 19.19 -11.17
N LEU A 404 5.40 19.74 -10.92
CA LEU A 404 4.51 19.26 -9.86
C LEU A 404 4.00 17.85 -10.12
N TYR A 405 3.66 17.54 -11.37
CA TYR A 405 3.20 16.21 -11.77
C TYR A 405 4.23 15.13 -11.45
N ARG A 406 5.52 15.44 -11.64
CA ARG A 406 6.63 14.51 -11.37
C ARG A 406 7.13 14.53 -9.92
N THR A 407 6.93 15.61 -9.21
CA THR A 407 7.60 15.82 -7.90
C THR A 407 6.64 15.96 -6.73
N ASN A 408 5.47 16.55 -6.95
CA ASN A 408 4.48 16.77 -5.90
C ASN A 408 3.04 16.72 -6.46
N TYR A 409 2.65 15.52 -6.87
CA TYR A 409 1.34 15.29 -7.50
C TYR A 409 0.16 15.71 -6.61
N SER A 410 0.25 15.53 -5.28
CA SER A 410 -0.81 15.91 -4.37
C SER A 410 -1.01 17.42 -4.32
N LEU A 411 0.08 18.20 -4.32
CA LEU A 411 -0.02 19.66 -4.37
C LEU A 411 -0.68 20.12 -5.67
N LEU A 412 -0.31 19.50 -6.81
CA LEU A 412 -0.95 19.78 -8.10
C LEU A 412 -2.45 19.49 -8.04
N GLU A 413 -2.83 18.33 -7.53
CA GLU A 413 -4.23 17.92 -7.43
C GLU A 413 -5.03 18.83 -6.48
N ASP A 414 -4.44 19.20 -5.34
CA ASP A 414 -5.06 20.09 -4.35
C ASP A 414 -5.24 21.50 -4.89
N CYS A 415 -4.25 22.03 -5.61
CA CYS A 415 -4.36 23.33 -6.29
C CYS A 415 -5.49 23.32 -7.33
N TRP A 416 -5.59 22.27 -8.12
CA TRP A 416 -6.66 22.09 -9.10
C TRP A 416 -8.04 21.97 -8.43
N LYS A 417 -8.17 21.18 -7.36
CA LYS A 417 -9.41 21.09 -6.57
C LYS A 417 -9.83 22.45 -6.02
N ALA A 418 -8.87 23.23 -5.51
CA ALA A 418 -9.14 24.58 -5.01
C ALA A 418 -9.62 25.55 -6.11
N LEU A 419 -9.11 25.40 -7.34
CA LEU A 419 -9.54 26.20 -8.48
C LEU A 419 -10.93 25.78 -9.00
N MET A 420 -11.28 24.50 -8.96
CA MET A 420 -12.52 23.96 -9.50
C MET A 420 -13.71 23.99 -8.51
N SER A 421 -13.49 24.24 -7.23
CA SER A 421 -14.50 24.05 -6.18
C SER A 421 -15.74 24.92 -6.30
N ASP A 422 -15.69 26.08 -7.02
CA ASP A 422 -16.80 27.03 -7.09
C ASP A 422 -17.18 27.47 -8.54
N ASP A 423 -16.43 27.11 -9.55
CA ASP A 423 -16.68 27.57 -10.91
C ASP A 423 -16.48 26.46 -11.94
N SER A 424 -17.61 25.89 -12.38
CA SER A 424 -17.64 24.94 -13.50
C SER A 424 -17.21 25.58 -14.83
N SER A 425 -17.03 26.89 -14.88
CA SER A 425 -16.52 27.64 -16.03
C SER A 425 -14.99 27.75 -16.04
N PHE A 426 -14.31 27.40 -14.97
CA PHE A 426 -12.85 27.23 -14.98
C PHE A 426 -12.51 25.96 -15.76
N MET A 427 -12.59 26.09 -17.06
CA MET A 427 -12.35 24.97 -17.94
C MET A 427 -10.86 24.79 -18.22
N PRO A 428 -10.44 23.56 -18.39
CA PRO A 428 -9.10 23.13 -18.76
C PRO A 428 -8.63 23.55 -20.16
N ASP A 429 -9.37 24.34 -20.87
CA ASP A 429 -8.92 25.05 -22.10
C ASP A 429 -7.62 25.83 -21.87
N VAL A 430 -7.32 26.11 -20.60
CA VAL A 430 -6.09 26.78 -20.18
C VAL A 430 -4.83 26.11 -20.73
N TYR A 431 -4.70 24.77 -20.59
CA TYR A 431 -3.53 24.10 -21.16
C TYR A 431 -3.59 23.99 -22.72
N ALA A 432 -4.80 23.97 -23.29
CA ALA A 432 -4.97 23.97 -24.71
C ALA A 432 -4.63 25.34 -25.33
N GLU A 433 -4.76 26.43 -24.57
CA GLU A 433 -4.39 27.79 -24.94
C GLU A 433 -2.95 28.15 -24.52
N SER A 434 -2.32 27.34 -23.66
CA SER A 434 -0.97 27.56 -23.16
C SER A 434 0.05 27.55 -24.28
N ASP A 435 1.03 28.45 -24.20
CA ASP A 435 2.13 28.51 -25.12
C ASP A 435 3.20 27.45 -24.79
N PHE A 436 3.15 26.32 -25.47
CA PHE A 436 4.19 25.31 -25.43
C PHE A 436 5.49 25.72 -26.10
N GLY A 437 5.53 26.88 -26.76
CA GLY A 437 6.70 27.36 -27.51
C GLY A 437 7.93 27.66 -26.64
N GLN A 438 7.76 27.76 -25.35
CA GLN A 438 8.87 27.94 -24.41
C GLN A 438 9.50 26.61 -23.95
N VAL A 439 8.87 25.48 -24.23
CA VAL A 439 9.34 24.17 -23.87
C VAL A 439 10.14 23.54 -25.00
N ASP A 440 11.19 22.78 -24.66
CA ASP A 440 11.94 22.03 -25.67
C ASP A 440 10.99 21.14 -26.49
N SER A 441 11.01 21.24 -27.80
CA SER A 441 10.08 20.55 -28.71
C SER A 441 9.98 19.04 -28.49
N PHE A 442 11.04 18.41 -27.96
CA PHE A 442 11.07 16.99 -27.65
C PHE A 442 10.27 16.66 -26.39
N LEU A 443 10.03 17.61 -25.48
CA LEU A 443 9.26 17.42 -24.27
C LEU A 443 7.75 17.65 -24.47
N ILE A 444 7.36 18.37 -25.51
CA ILE A 444 5.95 18.71 -25.77
C ILE A 444 5.05 17.47 -25.75
N PRO A 445 5.34 16.37 -26.48
CA PRO A 445 4.49 15.18 -26.46
C PRO A 445 4.38 14.52 -25.07
N VAL A 446 5.44 14.57 -24.27
CA VAL A 446 5.48 13.99 -22.92
C VAL A 446 4.59 14.81 -22.00
N ILE A 447 4.80 16.13 -21.96
CA ILE A 447 4.03 17.04 -21.11
C ILE A 447 2.54 17.03 -21.48
N ALA A 448 2.24 17.05 -22.78
CA ALA A 448 0.86 16.97 -23.26
C ALA A 448 0.15 15.66 -22.81
N ASN A 449 0.87 14.55 -22.90
CA ASN A 449 0.36 13.27 -22.42
C ASN A 449 0.14 13.29 -20.89
N ASP A 450 1.05 13.86 -20.13
CA ASP A 450 0.95 13.92 -18.67
C ASP A 450 -0.18 14.85 -18.23
N ILE A 451 -0.37 15.99 -18.88
CA ILE A 451 -1.54 16.87 -18.67
C ILE A 451 -2.85 16.12 -19.00
N ALA A 452 -2.92 15.48 -20.14
CA ALA A 452 -4.10 14.73 -20.55
C ALA A 452 -4.40 13.57 -19.59
N THR A 453 -3.37 12.88 -19.13
CA THR A 453 -3.51 11.80 -18.15
C THR A 453 -4.02 12.33 -16.82
N PHE A 454 -3.47 13.43 -16.32
CA PHE A 454 -3.89 14.07 -15.07
C PHE A 454 -5.35 14.52 -15.13
N LEU A 455 -5.75 15.24 -16.19
CA LEU A 455 -7.13 15.72 -16.34
C LEU A 455 -8.15 14.58 -16.40
N SER A 456 -7.81 13.53 -17.12
CA SER A 456 -8.68 12.36 -17.24
C SER A 456 -8.74 11.54 -15.94
N ARG A 457 -7.62 11.40 -15.22
CA ARG A 457 -7.53 10.58 -14.00
C ARG A 457 -8.17 11.25 -12.80
N SER A 458 -7.73 12.47 -12.51
CA SER A 458 -8.11 13.14 -11.27
C SER A 458 -9.47 13.81 -11.36
N PHE A 459 -9.91 14.19 -12.58
CA PHE A 459 -11.13 14.99 -12.76
C PHE A 459 -12.14 14.39 -13.74
N HIS A 460 -11.86 13.26 -14.36
CA HIS A 460 -12.73 12.60 -15.35
C HIS A 460 -13.04 13.50 -16.58
N LEU A 461 -12.10 14.36 -16.95
CA LEU A 461 -12.24 15.33 -18.04
C LEU A 461 -11.63 14.79 -19.35
N THR A 462 -12.00 13.59 -19.77
CA THR A 462 -11.38 12.89 -20.90
C THR A 462 -11.50 13.64 -22.23
N LYS A 463 -12.65 14.25 -22.51
CA LYS A 463 -12.82 15.02 -23.77
C LYS A 463 -11.84 16.19 -23.86
N VAL A 464 -11.69 16.91 -22.75
CA VAL A 464 -10.74 18.04 -22.70
C VAL A 464 -9.30 17.54 -22.74
N ALA A 465 -8.99 16.47 -22.04
CA ALA A 465 -7.68 15.83 -22.09
C ALA A 465 -7.28 15.47 -23.52
N ASN A 466 -8.23 14.99 -24.33
CA ASN A 466 -7.98 14.64 -25.73
C ASN A 466 -7.79 15.88 -26.61
N VAL A 467 -8.57 16.95 -26.38
CA VAL A 467 -8.36 18.25 -27.08
C VAL A 467 -6.98 18.83 -26.78
N VAL A 468 -6.52 18.80 -25.51
CA VAL A 468 -5.16 19.23 -25.15
C VAL A 468 -4.12 18.39 -25.88
N SER A 469 -4.27 17.07 -25.91
CA SER A 469 -3.37 16.18 -26.63
C SER A 469 -3.32 16.47 -28.12
N GLU A 470 -4.44 16.75 -28.78
CA GLU A 470 -4.52 17.07 -30.23
C GLU A 470 -3.91 18.43 -30.54
N LYS A 471 -4.24 19.49 -29.82
CA LYS A 471 -3.66 20.83 -30.03
C LYS A 471 -2.15 20.84 -29.89
N CYS A 472 -1.62 20.11 -28.89
CA CYS A 472 -0.17 19.99 -28.74
C CYS A 472 0.49 19.29 -29.93
N MET A 473 -0.24 18.46 -30.68
CA MET A 473 0.27 17.78 -31.87
C MET A 473 0.25 18.65 -33.15
N GLU A 474 -0.56 19.70 -33.21
CA GLU A 474 -0.75 20.51 -34.45
C GLU A 474 0.45 21.38 -34.76
N GLY A 475 1.22 21.83 -33.76
CA GLY A 475 2.31 22.81 -33.93
C GLY A 475 3.73 22.26 -33.92
N ALA A 476 3.94 20.99 -33.57
CA ALA A 476 5.28 20.47 -33.34
C ALA A 476 5.72 19.46 -34.41
N ALA A 477 7.01 19.43 -34.72
CA ALA A 477 7.66 18.38 -35.53
C ALA A 477 7.77 17.08 -34.73
N ILE A 478 6.61 16.46 -34.38
CA ILE A 478 6.52 15.27 -33.56
C ILE A 478 6.85 14.02 -34.38
N PRO A 479 7.76 13.16 -33.92
CA PRO A 479 8.07 11.92 -34.61
C PRO A 479 6.81 11.05 -34.80
N PRO A 480 6.65 10.35 -35.94
CA PRO A 480 5.45 9.54 -36.23
C PRO A 480 5.14 8.51 -35.12
N ILE A 481 6.18 7.93 -34.51
CA ILE A 481 6.03 6.97 -33.42
C ILE A 481 5.40 7.64 -32.19
N ALA A 482 5.87 8.82 -31.77
CA ALA A 482 5.32 9.54 -30.64
C ALA A 482 3.85 9.91 -30.87
N ARG A 483 3.51 10.35 -32.09
CA ARG A 483 2.14 10.67 -32.51
C ARG A 483 1.23 9.43 -32.39
N SER A 484 1.70 8.26 -32.82
CA SER A 484 0.93 7.01 -32.73
C SER A 484 0.69 6.59 -31.28
N VAL A 485 1.67 6.79 -30.39
CA VAL A 485 1.56 6.50 -28.98
C VAL A 485 0.59 7.47 -28.30
N LEU A 486 0.62 8.76 -28.62
CA LEU A 486 -0.37 9.71 -28.11
C LEU A 486 -1.79 9.32 -28.51
N LYS A 487 -1.97 8.84 -29.76
CA LYS A 487 -3.28 8.37 -30.24
C LYS A 487 -3.72 7.09 -29.51
N MET A 488 -2.78 6.20 -29.21
CA MET A 488 -3.05 5.03 -28.38
C MET A 488 -3.47 5.44 -26.96
N ASN A 489 -2.80 6.44 -26.36
CA ASN A 489 -3.14 6.94 -25.03
C ASN A 489 -4.53 7.60 -24.97
N GLU A 490 -4.93 8.25 -26.06
CA GLU A 490 -6.29 8.75 -26.22
C GLU A 490 -7.32 7.59 -26.17
N GLY A 491 -7.06 6.51 -26.88
CA GLY A 491 -7.86 5.28 -26.78
C GLY A 491 -7.92 4.73 -25.36
N CYS A 492 -6.81 4.76 -24.65
CA CYS A 492 -6.74 4.36 -23.26
C CYS A 492 -7.63 5.21 -22.34
N ARG A 493 -7.70 6.51 -22.56
CA ARG A 493 -8.58 7.41 -21.80
C ARG A 493 -10.06 7.11 -22.05
N TYR A 494 -10.45 6.93 -23.33
CA TYR A 494 -11.82 6.51 -23.66
C TYR A 494 -12.18 5.17 -23.07
N ALA A 495 -11.29 4.20 -23.14
CA ALA A 495 -11.51 2.88 -22.57
C ALA A 495 -11.70 2.91 -21.04
N ARG A 496 -11.01 3.82 -20.32
CA ARG A 496 -11.20 4.03 -18.87
C ARG A 496 -12.59 4.55 -18.56
N ASP A 497 -13.12 5.41 -19.41
CA ASP A 497 -14.48 5.95 -19.25
C ASP A 497 -15.57 5.02 -19.80
N GLU A 498 -15.19 3.78 -20.12
CA GLU A 498 -16.06 2.74 -20.68
C GLU A 498 -16.62 3.09 -22.08
N GLU A 499 -16.07 4.10 -22.77
CA GLU A 499 -16.38 4.47 -24.15
C GLU A 499 -15.59 3.58 -25.14
N TYR A 500 -15.87 2.25 -25.14
CA TYR A 500 -15.06 1.25 -25.83
C TYR A 500 -15.08 1.38 -27.37
N GLU A 501 -16.15 1.88 -27.93
CA GLU A 501 -16.24 2.13 -29.38
C GLU A 501 -15.22 3.19 -29.82
N MET A 502 -15.17 4.31 -29.08
CA MET A 502 -14.21 5.37 -29.33
C MET A 502 -12.77 4.90 -29.07
N ALA A 503 -12.59 4.08 -28.05
CA ALA A 503 -11.29 3.47 -27.77
C ALA A 503 -10.80 2.58 -28.93
N CYS A 504 -11.65 1.72 -29.47
CA CYS A 504 -11.34 0.88 -30.63
C CYS A 504 -10.93 1.71 -31.84
N ASP A 505 -11.65 2.80 -32.16
CA ASP A 505 -11.32 3.71 -33.26
C ASP A 505 -9.93 4.36 -33.07
N CYS A 506 -9.63 4.83 -31.87
CA CYS A 506 -8.32 5.41 -31.55
C CYS A 506 -7.18 4.39 -31.66
N PHE A 507 -7.38 3.17 -31.16
CA PHE A 507 -6.37 2.11 -31.27
C PHE A 507 -6.15 1.65 -32.71
N LEU A 508 -7.22 1.55 -33.52
CA LEU A 508 -7.08 1.24 -34.94
C LEU A 508 -6.27 2.33 -35.67
N LYS A 509 -6.54 3.61 -35.40
CA LYS A 509 -5.76 4.71 -35.98
C LYS A 509 -4.29 4.64 -35.55
N ALA A 510 -4.04 4.38 -34.27
CA ALA A 510 -2.69 4.21 -33.75
C ALA A 510 -1.96 3.05 -34.43
N LEU A 511 -2.62 1.91 -34.59
CA LEU A 511 -2.10 0.71 -35.26
C LEU A 511 -1.74 1.00 -36.72
N MET A 512 -2.62 1.65 -37.45
CA MET A 512 -2.37 2.08 -38.85
C MET A 512 -1.16 3.01 -38.98
N MET A 513 -0.98 3.94 -38.04
CA MET A 513 0.20 4.80 -38.02
C MET A 513 1.46 3.97 -37.74
N GLN A 514 1.44 3.04 -36.81
CA GLN A 514 2.60 2.21 -36.41
C GLN A 514 3.02 1.25 -37.54
N GLU A 515 2.07 0.70 -38.29
CA GLU A 515 2.35 -0.20 -39.42
C GLU A 515 3.07 0.50 -40.59
N ASN A 516 2.94 1.82 -40.69
CA ASN A 516 3.62 2.63 -41.72
C ASN A 516 5.01 3.14 -41.29
N ILE A 517 5.47 2.81 -40.08
CA ILE A 517 6.80 3.23 -39.57
C ILE A 517 7.87 2.19 -39.96
N VAL A 518 9.02 2.65 -40.43
CA VAL A 518 10.16 1.80 -40.78
C VAL A 518 11.37 2.21 -39.94
N PRO A 519 12.01 1.32 -39.20
CA PRO A 519 11.61 -0.09 -38.95
C PRO A 519 10.33 -0.20 -38.15
N ILE A 520 9.62 -1.34 -38.31
CA ILE A 520 8.36 -1.60 -37.60
C ILE A 520 8.57 -1.56 -36.09
N PRO A 521 7.82 -0.74 -35.34
CA PRO A 521 7.95 -0.63 -33.88
C PRO A 521 7.19 -1.76 -33.17
N VAL A 522 7.79 -2.95 -33.13
CA VAL A 522 7.16 -4.18 -32.63
C VAL A 522 6.59 -4.04 -31.20
N PRO A 523 7.28 -3.45 -30.20
CA PRO A 523 6.71 -3.29 -28.86
C PRO A 523 5.42 -2.46 -28.86
N GLN A 524 5.41 -1.32 -29.56
CA GLN A 524 4.24 -0.43 -29.61
C GLN A 524 3.05 -1.07 -30.33
N ILE A 525 3.32 -1.83 -31.41
CA ILE A 525 2.28 -2.58 -32.12
C ILE A 525 1.71 -3.67 -31.22
N THR A 526 2.55 -4.37 -30.47
CA THR A 526 2.12 -5.39 -29.52
C THR A 526 1.18 -4.81 -28.48
N ASP A 527 1.55 -3.71 -27.84
CA ASP A 527 0.72 -2.99 -26.87
C ASP A 527 -0.58 -2.49 -27.50
N THR A 528 -0.52 -1.92 -28.69
CA THR A 528 -1.71 -1.43 -29.38
C THR A 528 -2.65 -2.59 -29.74
N CYS A 529 -2.13 -3.72 -30.22
CA CYS A 529 -2.94 -4.90 -30.52
C CYS A 529 -3.58 -5.49 -29.25
N ARG A 530 -2.83 -5.55 -28.13
CA ARG A 530 -3.36 -5.98 -26.83
C ARG A 530 -4.53 -5.08 -26.42
N ASN A 531 -4.31 -3.78 -26.40
CA ASN A 531 -5.28 -2.79 -25.97
C ASN A 531 -6.53 -2.78 -26.87
N LEU A 532 -6.36 -2.90 -28.19
CA LEU A 532 -7.45 -3.03 -29.13
C LEU A 532 -8.24 -4.32 -28.92
N GLY A 533 -7.56 -5.44 -28.70
CA GLY A 533 -8.19 -6.72 -28.37
C GLY A 533 -9.02 -6.65 -27.10
N MET A 534 -8.52 -5.97 -26.08
CA MET A 534 -9.23 -5.72 -24.83
C MET A 534 -10.45 -4.82 -25.05
N ALA A 535 -10.28 -3.70 -25.74
CA ALA A 535 -11.40 -2.78 -26.03
C ALA A 535 -12.51 -3.47 -26.83
N CYS A 536 -12.15 -4.27 -27.85
CA CYS A 536 -13.10 -5.09 -28.62
C CYS A 536 -13.82 -6.10 -27.71
N TYR A 537 -13.11 -6.76 -26.81
CA TYR A 537 -13.70 -7.69 -25.84
C TYR A 537 -14.78 -7.01 -24.99
N TYR A 538 -14.50 -5.84 -24.42
CA TYR A 538 -15.46 -5.11 -23.59
C TYR A 538 -16.59 -4.49 -24.41
N ASN A 539 -16.32 -4.15 -25.67
CA ASN A 539 -17.35 -3.71 -26.61
C ASN A 539 -18.23 -4.89 -27.14
N GLY A 540 -17.99 -6.12 -26.69
CA GLY A 540 -18.73 -7.31 -27.10
C GLY A 540 -18.34 -7.86 -28.49
N GLN A 541 -17.30 -7.32 -29.11
CA GLN A 541 -16.78 -7.73 -30.43
C GLN A 541 -15.75 -8.86 -30.24
N TYR A 542 -16.21 -10.02 -29.75
CA TYR A 542 -15.31 -11.11 -29.34
C TYR A 542 -14.49 -11.72 -30.49
N ASN A 543 -14.95 -11.66 -31.75
CA ASN A 543 -14.22 -12.19 -32.90
C ASN A 543 -13.03 -11.28 -33.26
N GLU A 544 -13.27 -9.98 -33.31
CA GLU A 544 -12.21 -8.97 -33.47
C GLU A 544 -11.21 -9.03 -32.33
N ALA A 545 -11.71 -9.12 -31.08
CA ALA A 545 -10.88 -9.28 -29.90
C ALA A 545 -9.90 -10.46 -30.04
N VAL A 546 -10.40 -11.65 -30.40
CA VAL A 546 -9.56 -12.84 -30.63
C VAL A 546 -8.50 -12.59 -31.70
N THR A 547 -8.84 -11.88 -32.79
CA THR A 547 -7.89 -11.57 -33.87
C THR A 547 -6.73 -10.72 -33.37
N TYR A 548 -7.01 -9.64 -32.65
CA TYR A 548 -5.96 -8.72 -32.19
C TYR A 548 -5.16 -9.30 -31.02
N LEU A 549 -5.81 -10.04 -30.09
CA LEU A 549 -5.12 -10.74 -28.99
C LEU A 549 -4.15 -11.83 -29.52
N ASN A 550 -4.55 -12.60 -30.51
CA ASN A 550 -3.65 -13.56 -31.16
C ASN A 550 -2.52 -12.89 -31.92
N ARG A 551 -2.76 -11.71 -32.51
CA ARG A 551 -1.71 -10.93 -33.15
C ARG A 551 -0.68 -10.42 -32.14
N ALA A 552 -1.12 -9.95 -30.96
CA ALA A 552 -0.23 -9.58 -29.86
C ALA A 552 0.60 -10.78 -29.36
N LEU A 553 -0.02 -11.95 -29.18
CA LEU A 553 0.68 -13.20 -28.83
C LEU A 553 1.73 -13.60 -29.88
N GLY A 554 1.42 -13.40 -31.18
CA GLY A 554 2.39 -13.67 -32.26
C GLY A 554 3.66 -12.81 -32.14
N TYR A 555 3.52 -11.55 -31.77
CA TYR A 555 4.68 -10.67 -31.54
C TYR A 555 5.45 -11.05 -30.27
N HIS A 556 4.79 -11.44 -29.19
CA HIS A 556 5.46 -11.94 -27.98
C HIS A 556 6.23 -13.24 -28.25
N ALA A 557 5.68 -14.16 -29.06
CA ALA A 557 6.37 -15.40 -29.42
C ALA A 557 7.63 -15.17 -30.28
N ALA A 558 7.69 -14.06 -31.01
CA ALA A 558 8.86 -13.64 -31.81
C ALA A 558 9.91 -12.89 -30.99
N SER A 559 9.57 -12.45 -29.76
CA SER A 559 10.47 -11.75 -28.84
C SER A 559 11.23 -12.78 -27.98
N THR A 560 12.55 -12.55 -27.80
CA THR A 560 13.40 -13.37 -26.92
C THR A 560 13.37 -12.94 -25.45
N ASP A 561 12.47 -12.03 -25.08
CA ASP A 561 12.41 -11.46 -23.74
C ASP A 561 11.62 -12.37 -22.78
N GLU A 562 12.33 -12.99 -21.83
CA GLU A 562 11.74 -13.85 -20.80
C GLU A 562 10.81 -13.11 -19.80
N ASN A 563 10.83 -11.78 -19.81
CA ASN A 563 10.07 -10.95 -18.88
C ASN A 563 8.57 -10.77 -19.24
N ASN A 564 8.14 -11.23 -20.41
CA ASN A 564 6.78 -11.02 -20.93
C ASN A 564 5.74 -12.05 -20.48
N MET A 565 6.10 -12.97 -19.55
CA MET A 565 5.21 -14.07 -19.16
C MET A 565 3.89 -13.59 -18.55
N ALA A 566 3.92 -12.50 -17.76
CA ALA A 566 2.71 -11.94 -17.16
C ALA A 566 1.72 -11.42 -18.22
N GLU A 567 2.22 -10.72 -19.24
CA GLU A 567 1.43 -10.21 -20.37
C GLU A 567 0.85 -11.33 -21.22
N ILE A 568 1.65 -12.36 -21.46
CA ILE A 568 1.22 -13.56 -22.20
C ILE A 568 0.08 -14.27 -21.44
N ILE A 569 0.17 -14.39 -20.12
CA ILE A 569 -0.89 -14.98 -19.29
C ILE A 569 -2.17 -14.16 -19.40
N GLU A 570 -2.07 -12.84 -19.35
CA GLU A 570 -3.21 -11.93 -19.50
C GLU A 570 -3.91 -12.11 -20.86
N LEU A 571 -3.15 -12.20 -21.96
CA LEU A 571 -3.69 -12.42 -23.29
C LEU A 571 -4.42 -13.76 -23.39
N TYR A 572 -3.86 -14.83 -22.85
CA TYR A 572 -4.54 -16.13 -22.81
C TYR A 572 -5.78 -16.12 -21.93
N GLU A 573 -5.76 -15.37 -20.83
CA GLU A 573 -6.93 -15.19 -19.96
C GLU A 573 -8.06 -14.48 -20.70
N LEU A 574 -7.76 -13.42 -21.43
CA LEU A 574 -8.75 -12.70 -22.24
C LEU A 574 -9.32 -13.57 -23.38
N LEU A 575 -8.48 -14.38 -24.03
CA LEU A 575 -8.95 -15.34 -25.03
C LEU A 575 -9.92 -16.37 -24.41
N ALA A 576 -9.62 -16.86 -23.21
CA ALA A 576 -10.51 -17.76 -22.49
C ALA A 576 -11.86 -17.10 -22.15
N TYR A 577 -11.85 -15.81 -21.78
CA TYR A 577 -13.08 -15.04 -21.59
C TYR A 577 -13.83 -14.83 -22.90
N CYS A 578 -13.16 -14.55 -24.02
CA CYS A 578 -13.79 -14.44 -25.34
C CYS A 578 -14.53 -15.75 -25.69
N ASP A 579 -13.89 -16.89 -25.50
CA ASP A 579 -14.53 -18.20 -25.75
C ASP A 579 -15.74 -18.43 -24.83
N TYR A 580 -15.61 -18.06 -23.54
CA TYR A 580 -16.76 -18.17 -22.62
C TYR A 580 -17.95 -17.33 -23.06
N TYR A 581 -17.75 -16.08 -23.48
CA TYR A 581 -18.85 -15.22 -23.94
C TYR A 581 -19.37 -15.58 -25.32
N LYS A 582 -18.57 -16.25 -26.15
CA LYS A 582 -19.00 -16.88 -27.40
C LYS A 582 -19.78 -18.19 -27.18
N LYS A 583 -19.97 -18.59 -25.89
CA LYS A 583 -20.62 -19.85 -25.49
C LYS A 583 -19.88 -21.10 -25.93
N ASN A 584 -18.57 -21.02 -26.07
CA ASN A 584 -17.68 -22.15 -26.30
C ASN A 584 -17.12 -22.63 -24.94
N GLU A 585 -18.04 -23.01 -24.03
CA GLU A 585 -17.72 -23.24 -22.60
C GLU A 585 -16.68 -24.36 -22.39
N GLU A 586 -16.71 -25.43 -23.21
CA GLU A 586 -15.73 -26.52 -23.14
C GLU A 586 -14.32 -26.04 -23.49
N SER A 587 -14.17 -25.24 -24.56
CA SER A 587 -12.92 -24.62 -24.96
C SER A 587 -12.42 -23.65 -23.89
N ALA A 588 -13.32 -22.81 -23.37
CA ALA A 588 -13.03 -21.85 -22.32
C ALA A 588 -12.55 -22.55 -21.03
N ALA A 589 -13.19 -23.64 -20.61
CA ALA A 589 -12.77 -24.41 -19.44
C ALA A 589 -11.35 -24.94 -19.59
N GLU A 590 -11.00 -25.48 -20.75
CA GLU A 590 -9.64 -25.98 -21.01
C GLU A 590 -8.61 -24.86 -21.06
N GLN A 591 -8.97 -23.70 -21.62
CA GLN A 591 -8.08 -22.53 -21.63
C GLN A 591 -7.87 -21.99 -20.22
N PHE A 592 -8.91 -21.83 -19.40
CA PHE A 592 -8.75 -21.40 -18.01
C PHE A 592 -7.90 -22.39 -17.21
N ARG A 593 -7.98 -23.69 -17.47
CA ARG A 593 -7.11 -24.71 -16.88
C ARG A 593 -5.63 -24.48 -17.23
N LYS A 594 -5.33 -24.15 -18.49
CA LYS A 594 -3.98 -23.84 -18.93
C LYS A 594 -3.44 -22.56 -18.29
N VAL A 595 -4.28 -21.51 -18.29
CA VAL A 595 -3.93 -20.24 -17.67
C VAL A 595 -3.69 -20.38 -16.16
N ALA A 596 -4.49 -21.19 -15.45
CA ALA A 596 -4.28 -21.49 -14.05
C ALA A 596 -2.90 -22.10 -13.78
N LYS A 597 -2.46 -23.04 -14.63
CA LYS A 597 -1.11 -23.62 -14.54
C LYS A 597 0.00 -22.62 -14.82
N MET A 598 -0.21 -21.71 -15.76
CA MET A 598 0.75 -20.63 -16.04
C MET A 598 0.87 -19.67 -14.85
N HIS A 599 -0.25 -19.28 -14.24
CA HIS A 599 -0.24 -18.52 -12.97
C HIS A 599 0.44 -19.29 -11.85
N GLU A 600 0.22 -20.60 -11.72
CA GLU A 600 0.86 -21.43 -10.71
C GLU A 600 2.38 -21.46 -10.89
N SER A 601 2.88 -21.54 -12.13
CA SER A 601 4.31 -21.50 -12.41
C SER A 601 4.97 -20.16 -12.18
N LEU A 602 4.24 -19.04 -12.42
CA LEU A 602 4.79 -17.70 -12.25
C LEU A 602 4.67 -17.21 -10.80
N ASN A 603 3.51 -17.40 -10.16
CA ASN A 603 3.14 -16.77 -8.89
C ASN A 603 2.95 -17.77 -7.74
N GLY A 604 3.16 -19.07 -7.99
CA GLY A 604 2.90 -20.15 -7.03
C GLY A 604 1.42 -20.54 -6.94
N ARG A 605 1.18 -21.62 -6.19
CA ARG A 605 -0.18 -22.21 -6.03
C ARG A 605 -1.16 -21.30 -5.31
N LEU A 606 -0.68 -20.53 -4.36
CA LEU A 606 -1.48 -19.63 -3.54
C LEU A 606 -1.45 -18.22 -4.14
N SER A 607 -2.11 -18.04 -5.28
CA SER A 607 -2.20 -16.75 -5.95
C SER A 607 -3.64 -16.42 -6.38
N SER A 608 -3.93 -15.13 -6.46
CA SER A 608 -5.24 -14.63 -6.90
C SER A 608 -5.58 -15.06 -8.34
N GLY A 609 -4.56 -15.12 -9.23
CA GLY A 609 -4.73 -15.58 -10.60
C GLY A 609 -5.17 -17.04 -10.68
N VAL A 610 -4.55 -17.93 -9.87
CA VAL A 610 -4.93 -19.35 -9.79
C VAL A 610 -6.37 -19.49 -9.29
N ALA A 611 -6.74 -18.81 -8.20
CA ALA A 611 -8.10 -18.85 -7.65
C ALA A 611 -9.13 -18.35 -8.68
N LYS A 612 -8.85 -17.25 -9.36
CA LYS A 612 -9.72 -16.66 -10.41
C LYS A 612 -9.93 -17.63 -11.57
N CYS A 613 -8.84 -18.20 -12.09
CA CYS A 613 -8.93 -19.14 -13.23
C CYS A 613 -9.65 -20.44 -12.86
N MET A 614 -9.38 -21.02 -11.68
CA MET A 614 -10.09 -22.20 -11.20
C MET A 614 -11.60 -21.93 -11.04
N ARG A 615 -11.95 -20.78 -10.47
CA ARG A 615 -13.35 -20.37 -10.34
C ARG A 615 -14.03 -20.21 -11.71
N MET A 616 -13.35 -19.59 -12.69
CA MET A 616 -13.90 -19.44 -14.04
C MET A 616 -14.00 -20.77 -14.79
N GLN A 617 -13.02 -21.66 -14.64
CA GLN A 617 -13.10 -23.04 -15.13
C GLN A 617 -14.33 -23.74 -14.54
N GLY A 618 -14.53 -23.66 -13.23
CA GLY A 618 -15.71 -24.23 -12.57
C GLY A 618 -17.01 -23.64 -13.10
N ARG A 619 -17.05 -22.34 -13.43
CA ARG A 619 -18.23 -21.71 -14.05
C ARG A 619 -18.51 -22.24 -15.46
N CYS A 620 -17.48 -22.46 -16.27
CA CYS A 620 -17.64 -23.08 -17.59
C CYS A 620 -18.17 -24.49 -17.46
N LEU A 621 -17.65 -25.31 -16.55
CA LEU A 621 -18.12 -26.66 -16.29
C LEU A 621 -19.57 -26.70 -15.77
N TYR A 622 -19.97 -25.72 -14.97
CA TYR A 622 -21.36 -25.53 -14.58
C TYR A 622 -22.27 -25.35 -15.81
N CYS A 623 -21.85 -24.53 -16.78
CA CYS A 623 -22.64 -24.31 -18.03
C CYS A 623 -22.78 -25.59 -18.87
N VAL A 624 -21.74 -26.43 -18.90
CA VAL A 624 -21.78 -27.73 -19.61
C VAL A 624 -22.34 -28.87 -18.74
N LYS A 625 -22.92 -28.54 -17.57
CA LYS A 625 -23.59 -29.47 -16.64
C LYS A 625 -22.68 -30.52 -15.99
N GLN A 626 -21.38 -30.27 -15.93
CA GLN A 626 -20.41 -31.08 -15.18
C GLN A 626 -20.30 -30.56 -13.72
N TYR A 627 -21.39 -30.74 -12.96
CA TYR A 627 -21.58 -30.08 -11.67
C TYR A 627 -20.62 -30.56 -10.59
N ASP A 628 -20.27 -31.84 -10.52
CA ASP A 628 -19.38 -32.39 -9.51
C ASP A 628 -17.95 -31.85 -9.65
N GLU A 629 -17.48 -31.74 -10.90
CA GLU A 629 -16.14 -31.17 -11.18
C GLU A 629 -16.12 -29.66 -10.93
N ALA A 630 -17.21 -28.96 -11.33
CA ALA A 630 -17.40 -27.54 -11.02
C ALA A 630 -17.36 -27.26 -9.52
N TRP A 631 -18.04 -28.08 -8.73
CA TRP A 631 -18.07 -28.01 -7.27
C TRP A 631 -16.67 -28.12 -6.66
N ASN A 632 -15.93 -29.15 -7.04
CA ASN A 632 -14.58 -29.38 -6.55
C ASN A 632 -13.63 -28.22 -6.87
N LEU A 633 -13.69 -27.69 -8.09
CA LEU A 633 -12.85 -26.57 -8.50
C LEU A 633 -13.21 -25.26 -7.79
N MET A 634 -14.52 -24.99 -7.64
CA MET A 634 -14.97 -23.76 -6.95
C MET A 634 -14.60 -23.77 -5.46
N ASN A 635 -14.70 -24.91 -4.79
CA ASN A 635 -14.26 -25.03 -3.40
C ASN A 635 -12.75 -24.87 -3.27
N ARG A 636 -11.95 -25.47 -4.16
CA ARG A 636 -10.50 -25.24 -4.19
C ARG A 636 -10.13 -23.78 -4.46
N ALA A 637 -10.86 -23.12 -5.35
CA ALA A 637 -10.67 -21.69 -5.61
C ALA A 637 -11.01 -20.84 -4.37
N LEU A 638 -12.07 -21.21 -3.64
CA LEU A 638 -12.45 -20.59 -2.37
C LEU A 638 -11.37 -20.78 -1.30
N ASP A 639 -10.86 -22.00 -1.14
CA ASP A 639 -9.79 -22.29 -0.18
C ASP A 639 -8.53 -21.44 -0.45
N ILE A 640 -8.12 -21.31 -1.70
CA ILE A 640 -6.99 -20.45 -2.10
C ILE A 640 -7.33 -18.98 -1.79
N ALA A 641 -8.52 -18.52 -2.18
CA ALA A 641 -8.93 -17.13 -1.96
C ALA A 641 -8.96 -16.76 -0.47
N MET A 642 -9.36 -17.68 0.40
CA MET A 642 -9.34 -17.51 1.86
C MET A 642 -7.92 -17.48 2.41
N GLN A 643 -7.03 -18.37 1.95
CA GLN A 643 -5.64 -18.39 2.40
C GLN A 643 -4.86 -17.11 2.03
N ILE A 644 -5.22 -16.46 0.92
CA ILE A 644 -4.61 -15.19 0.50
C ILE A 644 -5.40 -13.95 0.95
N ASP A 645 -6.49 -14.14 1.71
CA ASP A 645 -7.42 -13.10 2.20
C ASP A 645 -7.98 -12.20 1.07
N ASN A 646 -8.26 -12.78 -0.09
CA ASN A 646 -8.81 -12.03 -1.22
C ASN A 646 -10.36 -11.98 -1.15
N ARG A 647 -10.88 -10.96 -0.47
CA ARG A 647 -12.31 -10.79 -0.20
C ARG A 647 -13.18 -10.80 -1.48
N LYS A 648 -12.70 -10.21 -2.59
CA LYS A 648 -13.43 -10.20 -3.86
C LYS A 648 -13.60 -11.60 -4.44
N GLN A 649 -12.53 -12.41 -4.44
CA GLN A 649 -12.59 -13.77 -4.91
C GLN A 649 -13.41 -14.64 -3.97
N ILE A 650 -13.32 -14.46 -2.66
CA ILE A 650 -14.15 -15.15 -1.67
C ILE A 650 -15.63 -14.94 -1.98
N VAL A 651 -16.07 -13.69 -2.10
CA VAL A 651 -17.47 -13.36 -2.43
C VAL A 651 -17.89 -13.95 -3.78
N ALA A 652 -17.04 -13.86 -4.79
CA ALA A 652 -17.33 -14.42 -6.11
C ALA A 652 -17.45 -15.96 -6.12
N CYS A 653 -16.62 -16.65 -5.34
CA CYS A 653 -16.71 -18.11 -5.16
C CYS A 653 -18.01 -18.50 -4.42
N HIS A 654 -18.34 -17.82 -3.31
CA HIS A 654 -19.58 -18.08 -2.59
C HIS A 654 -20.82 -17.87 -3.47
N LYS A 655 -20.84 -16.81 -4.28
CA LYS A 655 -21.95 -16.57 -5.22
C LYS A 655 -22.10 -17.70 -6.24
N GLN A 656 -21.02 -18.27 -6.74
CA GLN A 656 -21.08 -19.37 -7.69
C GLN A 656 -21.45 -20.70 -7.02
N LEU A 657 -20.93 -20.96 -5.82
CA LEU A 657 -21.31 -22.13 -5.02
C LEU A 657 -22.79 -22.10 -4.63
N TYR A 658 -23.34 -20.92 -4.32
CA TYR A 658 -24.78 -20.75 -4.10
C TYR A 658 -25.61 -21.28 -5.29
N TYR A 659 -25.28 -20.86 -6.51
CA TYR A 659 -25.99 -21.33 -7.69
C TYR A 659 -25.83 -22.86 -7.92
N LEU A 660 -24.68 -23.42 -7.62
CA LEU A 660 -24.45 -24.86 -7.66
C LEU A 660 -25.31 -25.60 -6.62
N CYS A 661 -25.40 -25.11 -5.40
CA CYS A 661 -26.28 -25.69 -4.37
C CYS A 661 -27.76 -25.69 -4.82
N ILE A 662 -28.22 -24.61 -5.43
CA ILE A 662 -29.59 -24.52 -5.95
C ILE A 662 -29.82 -25.55 -7.08
N GLU A 663 -28.82 -25.75 -7.94
CA GLU A 663 -28.89 -26.74 -9.01
C GLU A 663 -28.86 -28.17 -8.46
N PHE A 664 -28.00 -28.46 -7.48
CA PHE A 664 -28.00 -29.76 -6.81
C PHE A 664 -29.31 -30.04 -6.08
N LYS A 665 -29.89 -29.04 -5.41
CA LYS A 665 -31.23 -29.16 -4.81
C LYS A 665 -32.25 -29.58 -5.87
N ARG A 666 -32.25 -28.95 -7.07
CA ARG A 666 -33.17 -29.29 -8.16
C ARG A 666 -33.00 -30.74 -8.63
N ILE A 667 -31.75 -31.17 -8.80
CA ILE A 667 -31.40 -32.54 -9.23
C ILE A 667 -31.86 -33.57 -8.18
N MET A 668 -31.64 -33.29 -6.87
CA MET A 668 -32.05 -34.20 -5.81
C MET A 668 -33.57 -34.30 -5.67
N ASN A 669 -34.33 -33.21 -5.87
CA ASN A 669 -35.77 -33.24 -5.96
C ASN A 669 -36.28 -34.08 -7.13
N GLU A 670 -35.63 -34.01 -8.29
CA GLU A 670 -35.96 -34.85 -9.46
C GLU A 670 -35.69 -36.36 -9.21
N ARG A 671 -34.74 -36.65 -8.27
CA ARG A 671 -34.42 -38.01 -7.81
C ARG A 671 -35.27 -38.48 -6.62
N ASN A 672 -36.20 -37.64 -6.13
CA ASN A 672 -37.01 -37.86 -4.94
C ASN A 672 -36.18 -38.06 -3.64
N ASP A 673 -35.01 -37.43 -3.56
CA ASP A 673 -34.18 -37.40 -2.36
C ASP A 673 -34.39 -36.07 -1.61
N GLU A 674 -35.42 -36.01 -0.80
CA GLU A 674 -35.81 -34.83 -0.04
C GLU A 674 -34.72 -34.42 1.01
N GLN A 675 -34.03 -35.42 1.58
CA GLN A 675 -33.00 -35.14 2.59
C GLN A 675 -31.80 -34.44 1.96
N ALA A 676 -31.28 -34.94 0.85
CA ALA A 676 -30.19 -34.31 0.13
C ALA A 676 -30.62 -32.96 -0.46
N ALA A 677 -31.83 -32.82 -0.99
CA ALA A 677 -32.35 -31.54 -1.47
C ALA A 677 -32.41 -30.47 -0.37
N THR A 678 -32.82 -30.86 0.83
CA THR A 678 -32.87 -29.95 2.00
C THR A 678 -31.46 -29.56 2.44
N LEU A 679 -30.54 -30.50 2.45
CA LEU A 679 -29.14 -30.24 2.78
C LEU A 679 -28.51 -29.19 1.84
N PHE A 680 -28.61 -29.34 0.55
CA PHE A 680 -28.12 -28.37 -0.42
C PHE A 680 -28.83 -27.02 -0.33
N PHE A 681 -30.12 -27.02 -0.01
CA PHE A 681 -30.81 -25.76 0.25
C PHE A 681 -30.25 -25.01 1.46
N HIS A 682 -30.03 -25.70 2.57
CA HIS A 682 -29.45 -25.09 3.75
C HIS A 682 -28.01 -24.61 3.49
N GLU A 683 -27.22 -25.37 2.75
CA GLU A 683 -25.86 -24.95 2.36
C GLU A 683 -25.88 -23.72 1.45
N SER A 684 -26.86 -23.60 0.56
CA SER A 684 -27.01 -22.38 -0.26
C SER A 684 -27.21 -21.14 0.63
N LEU A 685 -27.95 -21.24 1.72
CA LEU A 685 -28.16 -20.13 2.67
C LEU A 685 -26.86 -19.70 3.34
N LEU A 686 -25.96 -20.65 3.64
CA LEU A 686 -24.63 -20.31 4.18
C LEU A 686 -23.78 -19.50 3.19
N HIS A 687 -23.83 -19.85 1.90
CA HIS A 687 -23.14 -19.11 0.88
C HIS A 687 -23.77 -17.73 0.62
N GLU A 688 -25.09 -17.61 0.77
CA GLU A 688 -25.83 -16.36 0.53
C GLU A 688 -25.40 -15.22 1.46
N VAL A 689 -24.96 -15.53 2.68
CA VAL A 689 -24.48 -14.54 3.68
C VAL A 689 -23.37 -13.65 3.13
N PHE A 690 -22.47 -14.20 2.32
CA PHE A 690 -21.27 -13.49 1.86
C PHE A 690 -21.54 -12.41 0.80
N PHE A 691 -22.72 -12.40 0.18
CA PHE A 691 -23.06 -11.43 -0.87
C PHE A 691 -24.45 -10.80 -0.73
N SER A 692 -25.18 -11.08 0.37
CA SER A 692 -26.50 -10.52 0.62
C SER A 692 -26.47 -9.08 1.11
N GLU A 693 -27.49 -8.31 0.77
CA GLU A 693 -27.69 -6.95 1.26
C GLU A 693 -28.25 -6.92 2.70
N LYS A 694 -28.12 -5.78 3.38
CA LYS A 694 -28.32 -5.62 4.83
C LYS A 694 -29.57 -6.28 5.45
N PRO A 695 -30.81 -6.15 4.94
CA PRO A 695 -31.96 -6.77 5.63
C PRO A 695 -31.88 -8.30 5.66
N ARG A 696 -31.52 -8.90 4.51
CA ARG A 696 -31.38 -10.35 4.35
C ARG A 696 -30.15 -10.88 5.10
N LEU A 697 -29.06 -10.13 5.10
CA LEU A 697 -27.85 -10.46 5.83
C LEU A 697 -28.14 -10.59 7.34
N ALA A 698 -28.86 -9.65 7.93
CA ALA A 698 -29.19 -9.68 9.35
C ALA A 698 -30.04 -10.93 9.73
N GLU A 699 -31.00 -11.31 8.89
CA GLU A 699 -31.80 -12.51 9.09
C GLU A 699 -30.95 -13.78 9.04
N LEU A 700 -30.04 -13.87 8.06
CA LEU A 700 -29.19 -15.04 7.89
C LEU A 700 -28.13 -15.17 9.00
N THR A 701 -27.55 -14.06 9.43
CA THR A 701 -26.50 -14.04 10.47
C THR A 701 -27.00 -14.58 11.81
N ILE A 702 -28.21 -14.27 12.22
CA ILE A 702 -28.81 -14.74 13.48
C ILE A 702 -28.85 -16.29 13.57
N ARG A 703 -29.03 -16.96 12.43
CA ARG A 703 -29.20 -18.41 12.38
C ARG A 703 -27.98 -19.15 11.82
N TYR A 704 -26.92 -18.43 11.50
CA TYR A 704 -25.80 -18.93 10.71
C TYR A 704 -25.08 -20.10 11.37
N GLU A 705 -24.62 -19.92 12.61
CA GLU A 705 -23.86 -20.96 13.30
C GLU A 705 -24.70 -22.21 13.61
N ALA A 706 -25.96 -22.05 13.97
CA ALA A 706 -26.86 -23.18 14.16
C ALA A 706 -27.06 -23.97 12.85
N LEU A 707 -27.32 -23.26 11.75
CA LEU A 707 -27.47 -23.87 10.43
C LEU A 707 -26.18 -24.58 9.98
N ARG A 708 -25.03 -23.96 10.22
CA ARG A 708 -23.71 -24.51 9.93
C ARG A 708 -23.46 -25.81 10.71
N CYS A 709 -23.79 -25.81 12.00
CA CYS A 709 -23.71 -26.99 12.86
C CYS A 709 -24.60 -28.14 12.36
N ASP A 710 -25.87 -27.85 12.03
CA ASP A 710 -26.83 -28.85 11.54
C ASP A 710 -26.35 -29.52 10.25
N ILE A 711 -25.82 -28.73 9.31
CA ILE A 711 -25.29 -29.24 8.04
C ILE A 711 -24.05 -30.12 8.29
N MET A 712 -23.13 -29.67 9.15
CA MET A 712 -21.94 -30.44 9.51
C MET A 712 -22.30 -31.76 10.17
N GLN A 713 -23.31 -31.77 11.05
CA GLN A 713 -23.82 -32.99 11.65
C GLN A 713 -24.36 -33.96 10.60
N GLN A 714 -25.14 -33.47 9.63
CA GLN A 714 -25.69 -34.31 8.55
C GLN A 714 -24.57 -34.92 7.70
N TYR A 715 -23.57 -34.12 7.27
CA TYR A 715 -22.41 -34.64 6.53
C TYR A 715 -21.61 -35.65 7.36
N TYR A 716 -21.46 -35.42 8.66
CA TYR A 716 -20.76 -36.37 9.56
C TYR A 716 -21.50 -37.71 9.64
N MET A 717 -22.84 -37.69 9.77
CA MET A 717 -23.66 -38.90 9.79
C MET A 717 -23.59 -39.66 8.45
N ASN A 718 -23.50 -38.94 7.33
CA ASN A 718 -23.31 -39.49 6.00
C ASN A 718 -21.86 -39.96 5.74
N LYS A 719 -20.96 -39.86 6.73
CA LYS A 719 -19.53 -40.19 6.65
C LYS A 719 -18.74 -39.36 5.63
N ASP A 720 -19.28 -38.20 5.23
CA ASP A 720 -18.63 -37.24 4.35
C ASP A 720 -17.79 -36.24 5.15
N TYR A 721 -16.66 -36.71 5.66
CA TYR A 721 -15.78 -35.95 6.54
C TYR A 721 -15.10 -34.78 5.81
N ASP A 722 -14.92 -34.85 4.49
CA ASP A 722 -14.33 -33.79 3.70
C ASP A 722 -15.24 -32.55 3.66
N ASN A 723 -16.54 -32.75 3.46
CA ASN A 723 -17.49 -31.65 3.52
C ASN A 723 -17.68 -31.10 4.93
N VAL A 724 -17.58 -31.93 5.99
CA VAL A 724 -17.56 -31.42 7.37
C VAL A 724 -16.39 -30.43 7.57
N ILE A 725 -15.17 -30.82 7.18
CA ILE A 725 -13.98 -29.99 7.31
C ILE A 725 -14.10 -28.74 6.45
N ARG A 726 -14.58 -28.85 5.22
CA ARG A 726 -14.80 -27.73 4.29
C ARG A 726 -15.74 -26.69 4.93
N ILE A 727 -16.91 -27.09 5.39
CA ILE A 727 -17.89 -26.16 6.00
C ILE A 727 -17.32 -25.52 7.26
N ALA A 728 -16.60 -26.27 8.07
CA ALA A 728 -15.94 -25.74 9.25
C ALA A 728 -14.80 -24.73 8.96
N THR A 729 -14.28 -24.71 7.75
CA THR A 729 -13.12 -23.88 7.38
C THR A 729 -13.51 -22.76 6.44
N SER A 730 -14.19 -23.09 5.35
CA SER A 730 -14.48 -22.13 4.26
C SER A 730 -15.70 -21.23 4.52
N LEU A 731 -16.53 -21.59 5.50
CA LEU A 731 -17.76 -20.87 5.87
C LEU A 731 -17.68 -20.23 7.26
N ASP A 732 -16.49 -20.00 7.77
CA ASP A 732 -16.27 -19.32 9.06
C ASP A 732 -16.38 -17.81 8.88
N ILE A 733 -17.31 -17.15 9.58
CA ILE A 733 -17.52 -15.70 9.47
C ILE A 733 -16.98 -14.90 10.67
N HIS A 734 -16.29 -15.52 11.61
CA HIS A 734 -15.64 -14.89 12.75
C HIS A 734 -16.49 -13.83 13.49
N ASP A 735 -17.79 -14.00 13.54
CA ASP A 735 -18.66 -13.05 14.22
C ASP A 735 -19.09 -13.62 15.60
N ASP A 736 -19.52 -12.74 16.50
CA ASP A 736 -19.96 -13.08 17.86
C ASP A 736 -21.30 -13.88 17.87
N GLY A 737 -21.33 -14.98 17.09
CA GLY A 737 -22.44 -15.90 17.00
C GLY A 737 -22.75 -16.62 18.29
N ASP A 738 -23.81 -17.46 18.29
CA ASP A 738 -24.18 -18.28 19.42
C ASP A 738 -23.00 -19.17 19.89
N PRO A 739 -22.50 -18.96 21.12
CA PRO A 739 -21.30 -19.66 21.61
C PRO A 739 -21.44 -21.19 21.63
N ASP A 740 -22.66 -21.72 21.86
CA ASP A 740 -22.92 -23.15 21.92
C ASP A 740 -22.82 -23.78 20.52
N SER A 741 -23.39 -23.14 19.52
CA SER A 741 -23.28 -23.60 18.14
C SER A 741 -21.83 -23.53 17.64
N SER A 742 -21.08 -22.49 18.02
CA SER A 742 -19.65 -22.37 17.69
C SER A 742 -18.82 -23.51 18.30
N CYS A 743 -19.10 -23.91 19.56
CA CYS A 743 -18.47 -25.08 20.19
C CYS A 743 -18.74 -26.37 19.40
N LEU A 744 -19.98 -26.57 18.94
CA LEU A 744 -20.37 -27.77 18.18
C LEU A 744 -19.70 -27.80 16.79
N VAL A 745 -19.50 -26.67 16.14
CA VAL A 745 -18.75 -26.59 14.89
C VAL A 745 -17.32 -27.11 15.07
N TYR A 746 -16.61 -26.67 16.09
CA TYR A 746 -15.27 -27.17 16.39
C TYR A 746 -15.27 -28.64 16.81
N TYR A 747 -16.29 -29.09 17.52
CA TYR A 747 -16.49 -30.49 17.88
C TYR A 747 -16.60 -31.40 16.66
N TYR A 748 -17.50 -31.10 15.71
CA TYR A 748 -17.65 -31.89 14.49
C TYR A 748 -16.41 -31.81 13.59
N LYS A 749 -15.75 -30.66 13.52
CA LYS A 749 -14.46 -30.51 12.85
C LYS A 749 -13.40 -31.45 13.39
N ALA A 750 -13.27 -31.50 14.71
CA ALA A 750 -12.33 -32.38 15.42
C ALA A 750 -12.64 -33.86 15.18
N LEU A 751 -13.92 -34.23 15.24
CA LEU A 751 -14.36 -35.59 14.97
C LEU A 751 -14.05 -36.01 13.54
N ALA A 752 -14.25 -35.13 12.55
CA ALA A 752 -13.97 -35.42 11.15
C ALA A 752 -12.47 -35.64 10.91
N TYR A 753 -11.59 -34.78 11.45
CA TYR A 753 -10.15 -34.99 11.41
C TYR A 753 -9.73 -36.29 12.12
N THR A 754 -10.35 -36.63 13.26
CA THR A 754 -10.08 -37.86 13.95
C THR A 754 -10.42 -39.09 13.08
N LYS A 755 -11.55 -39.05 12.35
CA LYS A 755 -11.94 -40.15 11.42
C LYS A 755 -10.98 -40.25 10.22
N LYS A 756 -10.41 -39.13 9.79
CA LYS A 756 -9.37 -39.08 8.76
C LYS A 756 -7.96 -39.44 9.29
N LYS A 757 -7.82 -39.67 10.60
CA LYS A 757 -6.54 -39.94 11.30
C LYS A 757 -5.54 -38.78 11.25
N ASP A 758 -6.02 -37.56 11.01
CA ASP A 758 -5.24 -36.34 11.13
C ASP A 758 -5.30 -35.81 12.58
N TYR A 759 -4.57 -36.46 13.44
CA TYR A 759 -4.60 -36.19 14.89
C TYR A 759 -4.09 -34.80 15.27
N PRO A 760 -3.05 -34.23 14.63
CA PRO A 760 -2.63 -32.87 14.92
C PRO A 760 -3.75 -31.84 14.69
N MET A 761 -4.45 -31.92 13.56
CA MET A 761 -5.55 -31.01 13.24
C MET A 761 -6.79 -31.29 14.13
N ALA A 762 -7.08 -32.52 14.43
CA ALA A 762 -8.12 -32.90 15.38
C ALA A 762 -7.85 -32.30 16.76
N LYS A 763 -6.62 -32.42 17.27
CA LYS A 763 -6.19 -31.85 18.55
C LYS A 763 -6.37 -30.33 18.58
N ALA A 764 -5.93 -29.62 17.54
CA ALA A 764 -6.10 -28.18 17.43
C ALA A 764 -7.58 -27.76 17.47
N ALA A 765 -8.46 -28.52 16.83
CA ALA A 765 -9.90 -28.25 16.82
C ALA A 765 -10.54 -28.54 18.19
N PHE A 766 -10.23 -29.66 18.85
CA PHE A 766 -10.71 -29.95 20.21
C PHE A 766 -10.16 -28.95 21.24
N PHE A 767 -8.92 -28.50 21.08
CA PHE A 767 -8.37 -27.45 21.95
C PHE A 767 -9.20 -26.18 21.87
N LYS A 768 -9.55 -25.77 20.64
CA LYS A 768 -10.37 -24.58 20.43
C LYS A 768 -11.79 -24.75 20.96
N GLU A 769 -12.41 -25.92 20.80
CA GLU A 769 -13.71 -26.24 21.41
C GLU A 769 -13.63 -26.11 22.93
N PHE A 770 -12.63 -26.75 23.55
CA PHE A 770 -12.44 -26.72 25.00
C PHE A 770 -12.26 -25.29 25.53
N GLU A 771 -11.42 -24.46 24.87
CA GLU A 771 -11.21 -23.05 25.25
C GLU A 771 -12.52 -22.25 25.18
N LEU A 772 -13.32 -22.45 24.14
CA LEU A 772 -14.61 -21.78 23.98
C LEU A 772 -15.59 -22.20 25.06
N ARG A 773 -15.75 -23.51 25.30
CA ARG A 773 -16.64 -24.02 26.36
C ARG A 773 -16.19 -23.54 27.74
N LYS A 774 -14.89 -23.62 28.05
CA LYS A 774 -14.34 -23.11 29.31
C LYS A 774 -14.63 -21.64 29.54
N LYS A 775 -14.52 -20.83 28.47
CA LYS A 775 -14.78 -19.38 28.51
C LYS A 775 -16.27 -19.04 28.72
N HIS A 776 -17.17 -19.74 28.02
CA HIS A 776 -18.58 -19.39 27.96
C HIS A 776 -19.46 -20.18 28.94
N GLN A 777 -19.17 -21.46 29.16
CA GLN A 777 -19.96 -22.35 29.98
C GLN A 777 -19.33 -22.65 31.38
N GLY A 778 -18.01 -22.44 31.50
CA GLY A 778 -17.27 -22.72 32.72
C GLY A 778 -17.12 -24.23 33.01
N TRP A 779 -16.47 -24.55 34.13
CA TRP A 779 -16.22 -25.92 34.54
C TRP A 779 -17.42 -26.61 35.16
N GLU A 780 -18.49 -25.90 35.46
CA GLU A 780 -19.71 -26.46 36.02
C GLU A 780 -20.56 -27.17 34.97
N ASN A 781 -20.28 -26.93 33.70
CA ASN A 781 -20.94 -27.60 32.59
C ASN A 781 -20.23 -28.92 32.25
N GLU A 782 -21.04 -29.98 32.06
CA GLU A 782 -20.57 -31.32 31.70
C GLU A 782 -19.84 -31.31 30.35
N ASP A 783 -20.36 -30.58 29.39
CA ASP A 783 -19.76 -30.48 28.06
C ASP A 783 -18.32 -29.95 28.09
N THR A 784 -18.00 -29.04 29.02
CA THR A 784 -16.64 -28.55 29.24
C THR A 784 -15.71 -29.65 29.74
N ILE A 785 -16.19 -30.46 30.64
CA ILE A 785 -15.43 -31.60 31.20
C ILE A 785 -15.20 -32.65 30.12
N VAL A 786 -16.23 -32.95 29.32
CA VAL A 786 -16.14 -33.88 28.18
C VAL A 786 -15.21 -33.34 27.09
N ALA A 787 -15.23 -32.03 26.80
CA ALA A 787 -14.30 -31.43 25.85
C ALA A 787 -12.84 -31.57 26.31
N CYS A 788 -12.58 -31.36 27.61
CA CYS A 788 -11.25 -31.58 28.19
C CYS A 788 -10.84 -33.08 28.11
N GLN A 789 -11.77 -34.01 28.34
CA GLN A 789 -11.55 -35.43 28.14
C GLN A 789 -11.18 -35.78 26.70
N ASN A 790 -11.93 -35.24 25.70
CA ASN A 790 -11.69 -35.49 24.29
C ASN A 790 -10.30 -34.97 23.87
N LEU A 791 -9.92 -33.79 24.35
CA LEU A 791 -8.57 -33.26 24.16
C LEU A 791 -7.50 -34.19 24.74
N GLY A 792 -7.70 -34.71 25.95
CA GLY A 792 -6.82 -35.69 26.59
C GLY A 792 -6.67 -36.99 25.77
N VAL A 793 -7.76 -37.46 25.15
CA VAL A 793 -7.73 -38.63 24.27
C VAL A 793 -6.87 -38.36 23.03
N LEU A 794 -6.97 -37.15 22.43
CA LEU A 794 -6.14 -36.79 21.27
C LEU A 794 -4.66 -36.60 21.62
N HIS A 795 -4.33 -36.04 22.80
CA HIS A 795 -2.96 -35.99 23.30
C HIS A 795 -2.38 -37.42 23.43
N LYS A 796 -3.20 -38.40 23.88
CA LYS A 796 -2.79 -39.79 23.89
C LYS A 796 -2.48 -40.35 22.50
N TYR A 797 -3.33 -40.09 21.51
CA TYR A 797 -3.07 -40.51 20.11
C TYR A 797 -1.85 -39.83 19.51
N CYS A 798 -1.50 -38.63 19.96
CA CYS A 798 -0.29 -37.91 19.54
C CYS A 798 0.95 -38.31 20.36
N TYR A 799 0.87 -39.33 21.25
CA TYR A 799 1.95 -39.78 22.15
C TYR A 799 2.40 -38.73 23.17
N GLU A 800 1.60 -37.71 23.45
CA GLU A 800 1.85 -36.65 24.43
C GLU A 800 1.30 -37.03 25.81
N ARG A 801 1.98 -37.98 26.45
CA ARG A 801 1.51 -38.67 27.67
C ARG A 801 1.31 -37.74 28.88
N LYS A 802 2.18 -36.71 29.02
CA LYS A 802 2.07 -35.75 30.14
C LYS A 802 0.84 -34.88 30.01
N ASP A 803 0.59 -34.37 28.79
CA ASP A 803 -0.54 -33.48 28.52
C ASP A 803 -1.87 -34.24 28.58
N ALA A 804 -1.91 -35.47 28.10
CA ALA A 804 -3.06 -36.36 28.26
C ALA A 804 -3.41 -36.56 29.73
N LEU A 805 -2.43 -36.88 30.60
CA LEU A 805 -2.63 -37.03 32.02
C LEU A 805 -3.09 -35.73 32.70
N ALA A 806 -2.58 -34.58 32.27
CA ALA A 806 -3.00 -33.27 32.77
C ALA A 806 -4.49 -33.03 32.46
N CYS A 807 -4.93 -33.21 31.24
CA CYS A 807 -6.32 -33.06 30.83
C CYS A 807 -7.25 -34.01 31.60
N PHE A 808 -6.91 -35.30 31.70
CA PHE A 808 -7.76 -36.26 32.39
C PHE A 808 -7.84 -35.99 33.90
N ARG A 809 -6.77 -35.53 34.54
CA ARG A 809 -6.79 -35.17 35.98
C ARG A 809 -7.58 -33.90 36.22
N GLU A 810 -7.46 -32.91 35.37
CA GLU A 810 -8.22 -31.67 35.45
C GLU A 810 -9.71 -31.95 35.29
N ALA A 811 -10.08 -32.69 34.23
CA ALA A 811 -11.46 -33.12 34.00
C ALA A 811 -12.02 -33.94 35.18
N TYR A 812 -11.24 -34.90 35.73
CA TYR A 812 -11.64 -35.69 36.86
C TYR A 812 -11.87 -34.84 38.13
N GLY A 813 -10.95 -33.94 38.43
CA GLY A 813 -11.07 -33.05 39.57
C GLY A 813 -12.33 -32.18 39.55
N HIS A 814 -12.75 -31.72 38.37
CA HIS A 814 -13.98 -30.95 38.22
C HIS A 814 -15.24 -31.82 38.26
N GLU A 815 -15.20 -33.01 37.64
CA GLU A 815 -16.32 -33.93 37.67
C GLU A 815 -16.61 -34.43 39.11
N VAL A 816 -15.58 -34.76 39.88
CA VAL A 816 -15.75 -35.16 41.26
C VAL A 816 -16.37 -34.05 42.13
N LYS A 817 -15.97 -32.80 41.88
CA LYS A 817 -16.60 -31.66 42.58
C LYS A 817 -18.07 -31.47 42.20
N ARG A 818 -18.46 -31.83 40.99
CA ARG A 818 -19.79 -31.63 40.43
C ARG A 818 -20.74 -32.78 40.84
N ASN A 819 -20.33 -34.03 40.61
CA ASN A 819 -21.20 -35.21 40.71
C ASN A 819 -20.68 -36.30 41.66
N GLY A 820 -19.53 -36.11 42.32
CA GLY A 820 -18.90 -37.08 43.19
C GLY A 820 -18.05 -38.13 42.45
N GLU A 821 -17.31 -38.92 43.24
CA GLU A 821 -16.37 -39.93 42.71
C GLU A 821 -17.08 -41.11 42.01
N ASP A 822 -18.34 -41.35 42.36
CA ASP A 822 -19.12 -42.45 41.83
C ASP A 822 -19.82 -42.19 40.51
N SER A 823 -19.69 -40.98 39.93
CA SER A 823 -20.29 -40.68 38.64
C SER A 823 -19.69 -41.54 37.53
N GLU A 824 -20.47 -41.84 36.50
CA GLU A 824 -20.01 -42.66 35.37
C GLU A 824 -18.82 -41.99 34.64
N LEU A 825 -18.88 -40.66 34.50
CA LEU A 825 -17.82 -39.87 33.88
C LEU A 825 -16.53 -39.89 34.73
N ALA A 826 -16.66 -39.79 36.09
CA ALA A 826 -15.49 -39.84 36.95
C ALA A 826 -14.81 -41.22 36.88
N ARG A 827 -15.57 -42.33 36.88
CA ARG A 827 -15.03 -43.67 36.69
C ARG A 827 -14.31 -43.83 35.33
N THR A 828 -14.90 -43.29 34.27
CA THR A 828 -14.30 -43.32 32.94
C THR A 828 -12.97 -42.56 32.93
N LEU A 829 -12.92 -41.36 33.51
CA LEU A 829 -11.71 -40.54 33.61
C LEU A 829 -10.61 -41.23 34.43
N LEU A 830 -10.97 -41.92 35.54
CA LEU A 830 -10.03 -42.74 36.30
C LEU A 830 -9.44 -43.88 35.49
N GLN A 831 -10.25 -44.54 34.65
CA GLN A 831 -9.75 -45.55 33.70
C GLN A 831 -8.75 -44.94 32.72
N TYR A 832 -9.05 -43.79 32.15
CA TYR A 832 -8.09 -43.10 31.23
C TYR A 832 -6.79 -42.73 31.94
N ILE A 833 -6.87 -42.18 33.16
CA ILE A 833 -5.70 -41.87 33.97
C ILE A 833 -4.87 -43.13 34.25
N SER A 834 -5.50 -44.28 34.57
CA SER A 834 -4.81 -45.53 34.81
C SER A 834 -4.15 -46.11 33.55
N PHE A 835 -4.80 -45.94 32.40
CA PHE A 835 -4.29 -46.40 31.10
C PHE A 835 -3.10 -45.58 30.59
N VAL A 836 -3.02 -44.32 30.98
CA VAL A 836 -1.96 -43.39 30.49
C VAL A 836 -0.79 -43.36 31.50
N LYS A 837 -0.98 -43.73 32.75
CA LYS A 837 0.13 -43.95 33.73
C LYS A 837 1.05 -45.08 33.27
#